data_8af1ef4fec63790e0954c6387970c97a
#
_entry.id   8af1ef4fec63790e0954c6387970c97a
#
_cell.length_a   1.000
_cell.length_b   1.000
_cell.length_c   1.000
_cell.angle_alpha   90.00
_cell.angle_beta   90.00
_cell.angle_gamma   90.00
#
_symmetry.space_group_name_H-M   'P 1'
#
loop_
_entity.id
_entity.type
_entity.pdbx_description
1 polymer ?
#
loop_
_entity_poly.entity_id
_entity_poly.type
_entity_poly.pdbx_seq_one_letter_code
_entity_poly.pdbx_strand_id
1 'polypeptide(L)'
;MSNNIARILEREDIVEFSQRNMARYAVKLILDRALPDARDGFKPVQRRIMYTLHSQKLTPEAKFVKVSTIAGLNMAYFHPHGQADDVVIDLSEAWTKRLTLVETHGNNGSIDGSPAAAGRYVSARQTPAASLFLAGLDKGAVKMVEAYHDGKYEPTVLPAALPAALVNGSSGIALGMRTDILPHNPIELLTAAKQIVKDPSISYSQIARIVTGPDFPTGGIVIASDDQILADVETGSTSFTVRGEVKIETSKDESYLEIISIPWLVTTTKLIEQITSVADSTRIVQVEDIVNGVESHENLSIKIEFKKNTSEDKIKQFEALLYKKTDLEKKFRSHNLMIANGKPKILGVYENLKFFIDFRLETLANIWKFELEKFNDRLELVEGLYRLTQGFPILDVMKSIEGRGRQAVIDELVEKHDFTERQAAYIADMSVYRLKDSADKFEAVEKEYNELKSNISDRERYLSDESAAREQLILDIENSLEILKDFKRLTKVVKEVEEVKIEKTIEAVESKPCVVIAKRDLQACQMGRRAFENQKSEADLSQIAEVIKCKTDDFVVFLTKKGRTITRRVIDLDSGNLSSTHTSFNKQIDTITADDEIIGVVKASEESSTRLITVSKRGYVKVIDPIKLRLNVNNKGYLKRSGQYSPVKNGEDEIAYVFTVTKLEDGFSIDKIEFEMTHQTRAGKTINVELDLSKVHSREDGAGGNGARHVNTWDGARKFISFKTDFDETGEEEDLNNEDEETESVSQE
;
A
#
# COMPACT_ATOMS: atom_id res chain seq x y z
N MET A 1 -1.31 -28.40 59.95
CA MET A 1 -1.06 -29.39 58.86
C MET A 1 -0.25 -28.70 57.78
N SER A 2 1.04 -28.99 57.70
CA SER A 2 1.93 -28.45 56.70
C SER A 2 1.70 -29.20 55.38
N ASN A 3 1.19 -28.51 54.40
CA ASN A 3 1.11 -29.03 53.04
C ASN A 3 2.54 -29.17 52.49
N ASN A 4 3.09 -30.37 52.57
CA ASN A 4 4.25 -30.76 51.79
C ASN A 4 3.86 -30.89 50.33
N ILE A 5 3.91 -29.77 49.59
CA ILE A 5 3.90 -29.81 48.11
C ILE A 5 5.29 -30.33 47.72
N ALA A 6 5.37 -31.60 47.33
CA ALA A 6 6.56 -32.18 46.75
C ALA A 6 6.85 -31.43 45.43
N ARG A 7 7.85 -30.57 45.45
CA ARG A 7 8.39 -29.97 44.20
C ARG A 7 9.24 -31.05 43.52
N ILE A 8 8.76 -31.62 42.46
CA ILE A 8 9.58 -32.40 41.54
C ILE A 8 10.50 -31.38 40.84
N LEU A 9 11.77 -31.39 41.22
CA LEU A 9 12.81 -30.63 40.55
C LEU A 9 13.32 -31.50 39.40
N GLU A 10 12.82 -31.28 38.18
CA GLU A 10 13.43 -31.81 36.98
C GLU A 10 14.69 -30.98 36.68
N ARG A 11 15.84 -31.63 36.65
CA ARG A 11 17.08 -31.03 36.17
C ARG A 11 17.18 -31.30 34.69
N GLU A 12 17.13 -30.29 33.89
CA GLU A 12 17.29 -30.32 32.44
C GLU A 12 18.50 -29.49 32.05
N ASP A 13 19.27 -29.98 31.05
CA ASP A 13 20.36 -29.21 30.48
C ASP A 13 19.81 -27.94 29.80
N ILE A 14 20.41 -26.78 30.07
CA ILE A 14 19.95 -25.47 29.54
C ILE A 14 19.99 -25.42 28.02
N VAL A 15 20.92 -26.16 27.39
CA VAL A 15 21.03 -26.21 25.92
C VAL A 15 19.87 -27.01 25.34
N GLU A 16 19.57 -28.20 25.91
CA GLU A 16 18.45 -29.05 25.48
C GLU A 16 17.11 -28.34 25.69
N PHE A 17 16.92 -27.69 26.84
CA PHE A 17 15.74 -26.88 27.15
C PHE A 17 15.56 -25.74 26.14
N SER A 18 16.64 -25.00 25.85
CA SER A 18 16.62 -23.89 24.92
C SER A 18 16.34 -24.37 23.50
N GLN A 19 16.99 -25.42 23.04
CA GLN A 19 16.78 -26.01 21.71
C GLN A 19 15.32 -26.48 21.53
N ARG A 20 14.78 -27.20 22.51
CA ARG A 20 13.39 -27.69 22.47
C ARG A 20 12.38 -26.54 22.44
N ASN A 21 12.54 -25.52 23.28
CA ASN A 21 11.65 -24.40 23.31
C ASN A 21 11.79 -23.52 22.07
N MET A 22 13.02 -23.34 21.55
CA MET A 22 13.23 -22.63 20.30
C MET A 22 12.61 -23.37 19.12
N ALA A 23 12.71 -24.70 19.05
CA ALA A 23 12.05 -25.49 18.02
C ALA A 23 10.52 -25.37 18.09
N ARG A 24 9.93 -25.43 19.30
CA ARG A 24 8.47 -25.22 19.48
C ARG A 24 8.03 -23.83 19.06
N TYR A 25 8.80 -22.81 19.42
CA TYR A 25 8.54 -21.43 19.01
C TYR A 25 8.65 -21.27 17.49
N ALA A 26 9.68 -21.85 16.87
CA ALA A 26 9.87 -21.83 15.42
C ALA A 26 8.68 -22.46 14.69
N VAL A 27 8.24 -23.65 15.11
CA VAL A 27 7.07 -24.32 14.52
C VAL A 27 5.82 -23.45 14.63
N LYS A 28 5.60 -22.82 15.80
CA LYS A 28 4.45 -21.92 15.98
C LYS A 28 4.53 -20.70 15.07
N LEU A 29 5.69 -20.05 14.93
CA LEU A 29 5.88 -18.94 14.02
C LEU A 29 5.64 -19.32 12.55
N ILE A 30 6.06 -20.53 12.16
CA ILE A 30 5.90 -21.04 10.80
C ILE A 30 4.41 -21.29 10.50
N LEU A 31 3.72 -22.02 11.38
CA LEU A 31 2.34 -22.46 11.14
C LEU A 31 1.30 -21.35 11.39
N ASP A 32 1.51 -20.52 12.43
CA ASP A 32 0.48 -19.61 12.93
C ASP A 32 0.69 -18.15 12.50
N ARG A 33 1.78 -17.84 11.76
CA ARG A 33 2.07 -16.44 11.45
C ARG A 33 2.60 -16.18 10.04
N ALA A 34 3.68 -16.86 9.62
CA ALA A 34 4.48 -16.41 8.49
C ALA A 34 4.05 -16.97 7.15
N LEU A 35 3.59 -18.22 7.11
CA LEU A 35 3.29 -18.91 5.86
C LEU A 35 1.78 -18.96 5.58
N PRO A 36 1.38 -18.82 4.31
CA PRO A 36 -0.01 -19.05 3.91
C PRO A 36 -0.33 -20.54 3.86
N ASP A 37 -1.58 -20.90 4.09
CA ASP A 37 -2.08 -22.26 3.88
C ASP A 37 -2.35 -22.49 2.39
N ALA A 38 -1.91 -23.63 1.85
CA ALA A 38 -2.05 -23.95 0.44
C ALA A 38 -3.53 -24.11 -0.01
N ARG A 39 -4.45 -24.36 0.92
CA ARG A 39 -5.88 -24.54 0.64
C ARG A 39 -6.58 -23.23 0.31
N ASP A 40 -6.42 -22.19 1.13
CA ASP A 40 -7.09 -20.90 0.94
C ASP A 40 -6.14 -19.75 0.55
N GLY A 41 -4.83 -19.94 0.70
CA GLY A 41 -3.80 -18.96 0.38
C GLY A 41 -3.65 -17.84 1.39
N PHE A 42 -4.29 -17.90 2.55
CA PHE A 42 -4.22 -16.86 3.57
C PHE A 42 -3.25 -17.19 4.71
N LYS A 43 -2.61 -16.16 5.23
CA LYS A 43 -2.00 -16.21 6.56
C LYS A 43 -3.10 -16.19 7.63
N PRO A 44 -2.86 -16.74 8.84
CA PRO A 44 -3.88 -16.80 9.89
C PRO A 44 -4.53 -15.44 10.23
N VAL A 45 -3.76 -14.36 10.29
CA VAL A 45 -4.28 -13.02 10.58
C VAL A 45 -5.21 -12.51 9.46
N GLN A 46 -4.84 -12.72 8.20
CA GLN A 46 -5.65 -12.32 7.05
C GLN A 46 -6.97 -13.10 7.02
N ARG A 47 -6.91 -14.42 7.24
CA ARG A 47 -8.08 -15.31 7.33
C ARG A 47 -9.05 -14.84 8.41
N ARG A 48 -8.55 -14.50 9.59
CA ARG A 48 -9.34 -14.03 10.72
C ARG A 48 -9.98 -12.67 10.46
N ILE A 49 -9.28 -11.76 9.77
CA ILE A 49 -9.87 -10.48 9.34
C ILE A 49 -11.00 -10.71 8.35
N MET A 50 -10.80 -11.55 7.32
CA MET A 50 -11.85 -11.88 6.36
C MET A 50 -13.07 -12.53 7.05
N TYR A 51 -12.82 -13.42 8.01
CA TYR A 51 -13.89 -14.02 8.80
C TYR A 51 -14.57 -12.99 9.74
N THR A 52 -13.83 -12.04 10.31
CA THR A 52 -14.40 -10.94 11.09
C THR A 52 -15.36 -10.12 10.24
N LEU A 53 -14.94 -9.72 9.02
CA LEU A 53 -15.80 -9.01 8.08
C LEU A 53 -17.06 -9.79 7.73
N HIS A 54 -16.95 -11.11 7.55
CA HIS A 54 -18.09 -12.00 7.28
C HIS A 54 -19.03 -12.11 8.50
N SER A 55 -18.50 -12.39 9.68
CA SER A 55 -19.28 -12.56 10.93
C SER A 55 -20.03 -11.29 11.34
N GLN A 56 -19.48 -10.12 10.99
CA GLN A 56 -20.12 -8.81 11.21
C GLN A 56 -21.02 -8.39 10.03
N LYS A 57 -21.22 -9.26 9.04
CA LYS A 57 -22.05 -8.98 7.84
C LYS A 57 -21.66 -7.70 7.11
N LEU A 58 -20.35 -7.40 7.05
CA LEU A 58 -19.82 -6.25 6.34
C LEU A 58 -19.67 -6.56 4.85
N THR A 59 -20.80 -6.91 4.20
CA THR A 59 -20.89 -7.21 2.77
C THR A 59 -20.61 -5.96 1.92
N PRO A 60 -20.42 -6.09 0.59
CA PRO A 60 -20.22 -4.94 -0.30
C PRO A 60 -21.35 -3.89 -0.24
N GLU A 61 -22.56 -4.30 0.12
CA GLU A 61 -23.75 -3.42 0.25
C GLU A 61 -23.87 -2.82 1.66
N ALA A 62 -23.11 -3.34 2.64
CA ALA A 62 -23.17 -2.87 4.00
C ALA A 62 -22.57 -1.47 4.15
N LYS A 63 -22.92 -0.79 5.24
CA LYS A 63 -22.27 0.47 5.61
C LYS A 63 -20.81 0.24 5.99
N PHE A 64 -19.95 1.18 5.63
CA PHE A 64 -18.56 1.18 6.05
C PHE A 64 -18.41 1.27 7.58
N VAL A 65 -17.50 0.48 8.13
CA VAL A 65 -17.17 0.45 9.55
C VAL A 65 -15.71 0.83 9.75
N LYS A 66 -15.38 1.52 10.84
CA LYS A 66 -13.99 1.95 11.10
C LYS A 66 -13.03 0.76 11.15
N VAL A 67 -11.87 0.90 10.50
CA VAL A 67 -10.81 -0.12 10.49
C VAL A 67 -10.42 -0.52 11.91
N SER A 68 -10.28 0.46 12.81
CA SER A 68 -10.00 0.19 14.23
C SER A 68 -11.07 -0.65 14.92
N THR A 69 -12.35 -0.56 14.52
CA THR A 69 -13.42 -1.41 15.04
C THR A 69 -13.28 -2.84 14.54
N ILE A 70 -13.00 -3.02 13.24
CA ILE A 70 -12.80 -4.35 12.65
C ILE A 70 -11.59 -5.03 13.27
N ALA A 71 -10.46 -4.34 13.37
CA ALA A 71 -9.23 -4.84 13.98
C ALA A 71 -9.42 -5.14 15.49
N GLY A 72 -10.18 -4.29 16.19
CA GLY A 72 -10.53 -4.50 17.59
C GLY A 72 -11.38 -5.74 17.82
N LEU A 73 -12.39 -5.99 16.98
CA LEU A 73 -13.22 -7.19 17.03
C LEU A 73 -12.42 -8.45 16.68
N ASN A 74 -11.54 -8.35 15.65
CA ASN A 74 -10.64 -9.43 15.30
C ASN A 74 -9.71 -9.80 16.47
N MET A 75 -9.12 -8.82 17.13
CA MET A 75 -8.26 -9.03 18.30
C MET A 75 -9.04 -9.61 19.49
N ALA A 76 -10.24 -9.11 19.74
CA ALA A 76 -11.06 -9.55 20.88
C ALA A 76 -11.52 -11.00 20.74
N TYR A 77 -11.85 -11.47 19.53
CA TYR A 77 -12.48 -12.77 19.34
C TYR A 77 -11.55 -13.85 18.74
N PHE A 78 -10.66 -13.47 17.83
CA PHE A 78 -9.98 -14.45 16.97
C PHE A 78 -8.45 -14.33 16.99
N HIS A 79 -7.87 -13.12 17.10
CA HIS A 79 -6.43 -12.92 16.91
C HIS A 79 -5.76 -12.20 18.10
N PRO A 80 -5.30 -12.91 19.13
CA PRO A 80 -4.81 -12.32 20.39
C PRO A 80 -3.38 -11.71 20.29
N HIS A 81 -2.89 -11.39 19.11
CA HIS A 81 -1.50 -10.96 18.89
C HIS A 81 -1.34 -9.46 18.57
N GLY A 82 -2.32 -8.64 19.00
CA GLY A 82 -2.31 -7.20 18.84
C GLY A 82 -3.27 -6.71 17.75
N GLN A 83 -3.37 -5.40 17.63
CA GLN A 83 -4.24 -4.74 16.69
C GLN A 83 -3.68 -4.91 15.27
N ALA A 84 -4.56 -5.23 14.33
CA ALA A 84 -4.20 -5.57 12.96
C ALA A 84 -4.78 -4.58 11.94
N ASP A 85 -4.81 -3.26 12.28
CA ASP A 85 -5.27 -2.19 11.38
C ASP A 85 -4.51 -2.24 10.05
N ASP A 86 -3.19 -2.41 10.10
CA ASP A 86 -2.32 -2.44 8.92
C ASP A 86 -2.66 -3.61 7.98
N VAL A 87 -3.09 -4.76 8.53
CA VAL A 87 -3.48 -5.91 7.70
C VAL A 87 -4.83 -5.69 7.02
N VAL A 88 -5.77 -5.00 7.68
CA VAL A 88 -7.04 -4.60 7.05
C VAL A 88 -6.78 -3.64 5.88
N ILE A 89 -5.86 -2.68 6.08
CA ILE A 89 -5.44 -1.73 5.04
C ILE A 89 -4.71 -2.47 3.91
N ASP A 90 -3.73 -3.34 4.21
CA ASP A 90 -2.97 -4.13 3.23
C ASP A 90 -3.91 -4.89 2.27
N LEU A 91 -5.02 -5.45 2.76
CA LEU A 91 -6.00 -6.14 1.92
C LEU A 91 -6.80 -5.21 0.98
N SER A 92 -6.69 -3.89 1.13
CA SER A 92 -7.35 -2.88 0.30
C SER A 92 -6.41 -2.16 -0.68
N GLU A 93 -5.09 -2.37 -0.57
CA GLU A 93 -4.10 -1.66 -1.37
C GLU A 93 -4.02 -2.20 -2.79
N ALA A 94 -4.62 -1.52 -3.74
CA ALA A 94 -4.67 -1.95 -5.14
C ALA A 94 -3.30 -1.91 -5.86
N TRP A 95 -2.30 -1.21 -5.31
CA TRP A 95 -0.92 -1.21 -5.83
C TRP A 95 -0.05 -2.34 -5.25
N THR A 96 -0.51 -3.03 -4.20
CA THR A 96 0.17 -4.19 -3.62
C THR A 96 -0.57 -5.51 -3.88
N LYS A 97 -1.90 -5.47 -3.99
CA LYS A 97 -2.77 -6.64 -4.23
C LYS A 97 -3.33 -6.63 -5.64
N ARG A 98 -3.21 -7.76 -6.31
CA ARG A 98 -3.77 -7.93 -7.65
C ARG A 98 -5.31 -7.99 -7.62
N LEU A 99 -5.86 -8.53 -6.53
CA LEU A 99 -7.30 -8.59 -6.25
C LEU A 99 -7.54 -8.10 -4.83
N THR A 100 -8.06 -6.89 -4.68
CA THR A 100 -8.40 -6.32 -3.37
C THR A 100 -9.62 -7.02 -2.77
N LEU A 101 -9.55 -7.34 -1.48
CA LEU A 101 -10.63 -8.03 -0.74
C LEU A 101 -11.38 -7.11 0.21
N VAL A 102 -10.80 -5.97 0.49
CA VAL A 102 -11.34 -4.92 1.35
C VAL A 102 -11.45 -3.63 0.55
N GLU A 103 -12.61 -2.99 0.61
CA GLU A 103 -12.83 -1.65 0.10
C GLU A 103 -12.71 -0.66 1.25
N THR A 104 -11.99 0.42 1.06
CA THR A 104 -11.77 1.45 2.09
C THR A 104 -12.35 2.80 1.67
N HIS A 105 -12.78 3.55 2.68
CA HIS A 105 -13.18 4.95 2.54
C HIS A 105 -12.35 5.81 3.51
N GLY A 106 -11.53 6.68 2.94
CA GLY A 106 -10.52 7.46 3.64
C GLY A 106 -9.13 7.27 3.04
N ASN A 107 -8.08 7.79 3.71
CA ASN A 107 -6.71 7.64 3.27
C ASN A 107 -6.16 6.27 3.72
N ASN A 108 -6.01 5.35 2.76
CA ASN A 108 -5.42 4.02 2.96
C ASN A 108 -3.96 3.92 2.50
N GLY A 109 -3.27 5.06 2.36
CA GLY A 109 -1.91 5.13 1.83
C GLY A 109 -1.87 5.38 0.33
N SER A 110 -0.69 5.37 -0.26
CA SER A 110 -0.49 5.58 -1.69
C SER A 110 0.78 4.91 -2.21
N ILE A 111 0.87 4.77 -3.52
CA ILE A 111 2.01 4.16 -4.23
C ILE A 111 3.32 4.98 -4.07
N ASP A 112 3.24 6.24 -3.64
CA ASP A 112 4.40 7.07 -3.34
C ASP A 112 5.10 6.68 -2.02
N GLY A 113 4.50 5.80 -1.22
CA GLY A 113 4.98 5.35 0.07
C GLY A 113 4.43 6.16 1.24
N SER A 114 3.48 7.05 1.00
CA SER A 114 2.77 7.73 2.09
C SER A 114 1.95 6.72 2.89
N PRO A 115 2.07 6.72 4.23
CA PRO A 115 1.35 5.77 5.08
C PRO A 115 -0.15 6.04 5.09
N ALA A 116 -0.92 5.00 5.39
CA ALA A 116 -2.34 5.14 5.66
C ALA A 116 -2.60 6.00 6.90
N ALA A 117 -3.73 6.69 6.92
CA ALA A 117 -4.19 7.36 8.14
C ALA A 117 -4.53 6.31 9.22
N ALA A 118 -4.49 6.72 10.49
CA ALA A 118 -4.83 5.82 11.59
C ALA A 118 -6.23 5.20 11.40
N GLY A 119 -6.40 3.92 11.78
CA GLY A 119 -7.61 3.13 11.53
C GLY A 119 -8.93 3.73 12.04
N ARG A 120 -8.87 4.68 12.99
CA ARG A 120 -10.03 5.46 13.45
C ARG A 120 -10.56 6.45 12.40
N TYR A 121 -9.74 6.83 11.40
CA TYR A 121 -10.14 7.74 10.32
C TYR A 121 -10.55 7.00 9.05
N VAL A 122 -10.02 5.81 8.81
CA VAL A 122 -10.35 4.97 7.66
C VAL A 122 -11.52 4.05 7.99
N SER A 123 -12.42 3.85 7.05
CA SER A 123 -13.53 2.90 7.19
C SER A 123 -13.42 1.83 6.11
N ALA A 124 -13.90 0.61 6.38
CA ALA A 124 -13.73 -0.53 5.49
C ALA A 124 -14.98 -1.42 5.44
N ARG A 125 -15.09 -2.21 4.36
CA ARG A 125 -16.05 -3.30 4.14
C ARG A 125 -15.48 -4.29 3.13
N GLN A 126 -16.18 -5.39 2.87
CA GLN A 126 -15.79 -6.34 1.84
C GLN A 126 -15.93 -5.75 0.43
N THR A 127 -15.05 -6.18 -0.49
CA THR A 127 -15.28 -6.01 -1.93
C THR A 127 -16.20 -7.13 -2.46
N PRO A 128 -16.81 -6.99 -3.65
CA PRO A 128 -17.52 -8.10 -4.30
C PRO A 128 -16.65 -9.36 -4.48
N ALA A 129 -15.36 -9.19 -4.75
CA ALA A 129 -14.41 -10.30 -4.90
C ALA A 129 -14.18 -11.11 -3.61
N ALA A 130 -14.42 -10.52 -2.43
CA ALA A 130 -14.31 -11.22 -1.15
C ALA A 130 -15.27 -12.41 -1.06
N SER A 131 -16.41 -12.37 -1.77
CA SER A 131 -17.37 -13.47 -1.83
C SER A 131 -16.76 -14.78 -2.36
N LEU A 132 -15.76 -14.71 -3.25
CA LEU A 132 -15.03 -15.86 -3.78
C LEU A 132 -14.27 -16.65 -2.71
N PHE A 133 -14.04 -16.05 -1.54
CA PHE A 133 -13.35 -16.68 -0.41
C PHE A 133 -14.25 -17.04 0.77
N LEU A 134 -15.45 -16.46 0.82
CA LEU A 134 -16.33 -16.53 1.99
C LEU A 134 -17.61 -17.34 1.73
N ALA A 135 -17.97 -17.55 0.46
CA ALA A 135 -19.20 -18.25 0.09
C ALA A 135 -19.18 -19.70 0.58
N GLY A 136 -20.25 -20.09 1.28
CA GLY A 136 -20.41 -21.44 1.83
C GLY A 136 -20.00 -21.60 3.30
N LEU A 137 -19.43 -20.58 3.95
CA LEU A 137 -19.12 -20.63 5.39
C LEU A 137 -20.36 -21.00 6.22
N ASP A 138 -21.52 -20.40 5.93
CA ASP A 138 -22.78 -20.66 6.62
C ASP A 138 -23.41 -22.03 6.25
N LYS A 139 -22.81 -22.73 5.28
CA LYS A 139 -23.24 -24.06 4.80
C LYS A 139 -22.29 -25.19 5.22
N GLY A 140 -21.46 -24.95 6.25
CA GLY A 140 -20.55 -25.97 6.75
C GLY A 140 -19.45 -26.40 5.76
N ALA A 141 -19.10 -25.56 4.80
CA ALA A 141 -18.08 -25.84 3.77
C ALA A 141 -16.73 -26.27 4.34
N VAL A 142 -16.37 -25.73 5.50
CA VAL A 142 -15.09 -25.98 6.18
C VAL A 142 -15.32 -26.26 7.66
N LYS A 143 -14.34 -26.94 8.27
CA LYS A 143 -14.36 -27.23 9.70
C LYS A 143 -14.20 -25.95 10.51
N MET A 144 -15.10 -25.77 11.48
CA MET A 144 -15.01 -24.73 12.51
C MET A 144 -14.30 -25.27 13.74
N VAL A 145 -13.48 -24.44 14.38
CA VAL A 145 -12.77 -24.74 15.64
C VAL A 145 -13.08 -23.65 16.64
N GLU A 146 -12.93 -23.96 17.91
CA GLU A 146 -13.07 -22.97 18.97
C GLU A 146 -11.99 -21.88 18.81
N ALA A 147 -12.43 -20.63 18.87
CA ALA A 147 -11.56 -19.48 18.72
C ALA A 147 -10.84 -19.15 20.04
N TYR A 148 -10.00 -18.11 20.03
CA TYR A 148 -9.33 -17.62 21.23
C TYR A 148 -10.32 -17.21 22.34
N HIS A 149 -11.44 -16.60 21.96
CA HIS A 149 -12.49 -16.21 22.91
C HIS A 149 -13.49 -17.37 23.10
N ASP A 150 -13.71 -17.75 24.37
CA ASP A 150 -14.61 -18.83 24.76
C ASP A 150 -16.01 -18.67 24.13
N GLY A 151 -16.52 -19.75 23.58
CA GLY A 151 -17.85 -19.78 22.94
C GLY A 151 -17.91 -19.11 21.56
N LYS A 152 -16.78 -18.68 21.00
CA LYS A 152 -16.66 -18.26 19.61
C LYS A 152 -15.99 -19.35 18.78
N TYR A 153 -16.33 -19.39 17.50
CA TYR A 153 -15.77 -20.36 16.57
C TYR A 153 -15.18 -19.62 15.37
N GLU A 154 -14.09 -20.14 14.83
CA GLU A 154 -13.45 -19.64 13.63
C GLU A 154 -13.21 -20.76 12.62
N PRO A 155 -13.21 -20.49 11.30
CA PRO A 155 -12.89 -21.51 10.30
C PRO A 155 -11.39 -21.84 10.32
N THR A 156 -11.07 -23.11 10.18
CA THR A 156 -9.66 -23.56 10.05
C THR A 156 -9.02 -23.00 8.80
N VAL A 157 -9.78 -22.88 7.72
CA VAL A 157 -9.44 -22.26 6.43
C VAL A 157 -10.72 -21.66 5.82
N LEU A 158 -10.59 -20.73 4.89
CA LEU A 158 -11.75 -20.20 4.16
C LEU A 158 -12.12 -21.14 3.00
N PRO A 159 -13.41 -21.23 2.61
CA PRO A 159 -13.87 -22.07 1.48
C PRO A 159 -13.54 -21.43 0.13
N ALA A 160 -12.28 -21.06 -0.07
CA ALA A 160 -11.80 -20.28 -1.19
C ALA A 160 -12.15 -20.91 -2.56
N ALA A 161 -12.69 -20.09 -3.46
CA ALA A 161 -12.89 -20.43 -4.89
C ALA A 161 -11.71 -19.95 -5.76
N LEU A 162 -10.66 -19.40 -5.13
CA LEU A 162 -9.40 -18.94 -5.75
C LEU A 162 -8.22 -19.24 -4.83
N PRO A 163 -7.05 -19.58 -5.35
CA PRO A 163 -5.83 -19.75 -4.56
C PRO A 163 -5.24 -18.37 -4.22
N ALA A 164 -5.68 -17.74 -3.11
CA ALA A 164 -5.37 -16.35 -2.77
C ALA A 164 -3.87 -16.02 -2.77
N ALA A 165 -3.01 -16.94 -2.32
CA ALA A 165 -1.57 -16.74 -2.29
C ALA A 165 -0.96 -16.60 -3.69
N LEU A 166 -1.46 -17.33 -4.69
CA LEU A 166 -1.03 -17.16 -6.09
C LEU A 166 -1.64 -15.91 -6.72
N VAL A 167 -2.86 -15.53 -6.35
CA VAL A 167 -3.52 -14.34 -6.92
C VAL A 167 -2.85 -13.05 -6.44
N ASN A 168 -2.66 -12.91 -5.13
CA ASN A 168 -2.18 -11.65 -4.52
C ASN A 168 -0.70 -11.66 -4.13
N GLY A 169 -0.04 -12.79 -4.33
CA GLY A 169 1.29 -12.99 -3.78
C GLY A 169 1.28 -13.11 -2.25
N SER A 170 2.38 -13.55 -1.69
CA SER A 170 2.59 -13.58 -0.25
C SER A 170 4.09 -13.57 0.05
N SER A 171 4.52 -12.67 0.93
CA SER A 171 5.89 -12.66 1.45
C SER A 171 5.86 -12.87 2.96
N GLY A 172 6.77 -13.69 3.48
CA GLY A 172 6.85 -13.97 4.90
C GLY A 172 8.19 -14.55 5.31
N ILE A 173 8.64 -14.15 6.49
CA ILE A 173 9.92 -14.61 7.08
C ILE A 173 9.59 -15.30 8.39
N ALA A 174 10.04 -16.55 8.52
CA ALA A 174 10.00 -17.34 9.74
C ALA A 174 11.40 -17.78 10.13
N LEU A 175 11.54 -18.45 11.26
CA LEU A 175 12.83 -18.95 11.70
C LEU A 175 13.33 -20.04 10.74
N GLY A 176 14.41 -19.78 10.01
CA GLY A 176 14.99 -20.73 9.04
C GLY A 176 14.19 -20.92 7.74
N MET A 177 13.08 -20.19 7.54
CA MET A 177 12.22 -20.33 6.37
C MET A 177 11.74 -18.95 5.86
N ARG A 178 11.61 -18.86 4.55
CA ARG A 178 11.11 -17.67 3.87
C ARG A 178 10.14 -18.09 2.77
N THR A 179 9.09 -17.34 2.57
CA THR A 179 8.21 -17.45 1.40
C THR A 179 8.16 -16.14 0.64
N ASP A 180 8.22 -16.23 -0.69
CA ASP A 180 8.03 -15.13 -1.63
C ASP A 180 7.22 -15.64 -2.82
N ILE A 181 5.92 -15.51 -2.76
CA ILE A 181 4.99 -15.92 -3.80
C ILE A 181 4.64 -14.68 -4.61
N LEU A 182 4.84 -14.76 -5.91
CA LEU A 182 4.52 -13.66 -6.81
C LEU A 182 3.05 -13.70 -7.22
N PRO A 183 2.40 -12.54 -7.42
CA PRO A 183 1.01 -12.48 -7.85
C PRO A 183 0.84 -12.94 -9.29
N HIS A 184 -0.26 -13.66 -9.58
CA HIS A 184 -0.62 -14.17 -10.90
C HIS A 184 -2.04 -13.73 -11.29
N ASN A 185 -2.34 -13.81 -12.57
CA ASN A 185 -3.66 -13.47 -13.07
C ASN A 185 -4.70 -14.51 -12.65
N PRO A 186 -5.78 -14.13 -11.94
CA PRO A 186 -6.78 -15.08 -11.44
C PRO A 186 -7.55 -15.79 -12.57
N ILE A 187 -7.74 -15.16 -13.73
CA ILE A 187 -8.40 -15.78 -14.88
C ILE A 187 -7.52 -16.89 -15.46
N GLU A 188 -6.19 -16.65 -15.58
CA GLU A 188 -5.25 -17.66 -16.04
C GLU A 188 -5.18 -18.84 -15.07
N LEU A 189 -5.13 -18.56 -13.76
CA LEU A 189 -5.13 -19.61 -12.72
C LEU A 189 -6.40 -20.47 -12.75
N LEU A 190 -7.57 -19.85 -12.83
CA LEU A 190 -8.85 -20.57 -12.92
C LEU A 190 -8.99 -21.34 -14.24
N THR A 191 -8.51 -20.75 -15.34
CA THR A 191 -8.49 -21.45 -16.65
C THR A 191 -7.58 -22.67 -16.60
N ALA A 192 -6.41 -22.55 -15.98
CA ALA A 192 -5.49 -23.67 -15.77
C ALA A 192 -6.12 -24.74 -14.86
N ALA A 193 -6.74 -24.33 -13.73
CA ALA A 193 -7.46 -25.24 -12.85
C ALA A 193 -8.58 -26.01 -13.59
N LYS A 194 -9.37 -25.30 -14.39
CA LYS A 194 -10.41 -25.93 -15.24
C LYS A 194 -9.83 -26.97 -16.18
N GLN A 195 -8.67 -26.72 -16.80
CA GLN A 195 -8.03 -27.69 -17.66
C GLN A 195 -7.50 -28.90 -16.88
N ILE A 196 -6.92 -28.70 -15.70
CA ILE A 196 -6.47 -29.80 -14.81
C ILE A 196 -7.67 -30.67 -14.38
N VAL A 197 -8.84 -30.06 -14.09
CA VAL A 197 -10.07 -30.83 -13.75
C VAL A 197 -10.53 -31.66 -14.93
N LYS A 198 -10.46 -31.11 -16.17
CA LYS A 198 -10.86 -31.85 -17.39
C LYS A 198 -9.88 -32.95 -17.78
N ASP A 199 -8.61 -32.69 -17.64
CA ASP A 199 -7.53 -33.62 -17.95
C ASP A 199 -6.50 -33.64 -16.82
N PRO A 200 -6.64 -34.56 -15.83
CA PRO A 200 -5.68 -34.68 -14.73
C PRO A 200 -4.25 -35.07 -15.17
N SER A 201 -4.05 -35.48 -16.42
CA SER A 201 -2.77 -35.87 -17.00
C SER A 201 -2.06 -34.72 -17.75
N ILE A 202 -2.68 -33.54 -17.82
CA ILE A 202 -2.14 -32.36 -18.50
C ILE A 202 -0.71 -32.04 -18.03
N SER A 203 0.18 -31.75 -18.97
CA SER A 203 1.59 -31.53 -18.67
C SER A 203 1.85 -30.12 -18.10
N TYR A 204 2.95 -29.97 -17.37
CA TYR A 204 3.45 -28.65 -16.91
C TYR A 204 3.60 -27.64 -18.04
N SER A 205 4.12 -28.08 -19.19
CA SER A 205 4.30 -27.21 -20.37
C SER A 205 2.97 -26.70 -20.94
N GLN A 206 1.89 -27.49 -20.86
CA GLN A 206 0.57 -27.03 -21.30
C GLN A 206 -0.01 -26.00 -20.32
N ILE A 207 0.20 -26.18 -19.01
CA ILE A 207 -0.20 -25.20 -17.99
C ILE A 207 0.62 -23.93 -18.12
N ALA A 208 1.93 -24.01 -18.41
CA ALA A 208 2.81 -22.85 -18.62
C ALA A 208 2.41 -21.99 -19.84
N ARG A 209 1.64 -22.56 -20.79
CA ARG A 209 1.06 -21.77 -21.89
C ARG A 209 -0.20 -21.01 -21.50
N ILE A 210 -0.87 -21.41 -20.39
CA ILE A 210 -2.05 -20.76 -19.86
C ILE A 210 -1.65 -19.73 -18.81
N VAL A 211 -0.81 -20.13 -17.84
CA VAL A 211 -0.25 -19.25 -16.81
C VAL A 211 1.08 -18.75 -17.31
N THR A 212 1.06 -17.60 -17.95
CA THR A 212 2.20 -17.05 -18.69
C THR A 212 3.24 -16.35 -17.82
N GLY A 213 3.12 -16.46 -16.51
CA GLY A 213 4.00 -15.88 -15.50
C GLY A 213 3.29 -14.86 -14.60
N PRO A 214 4.03 -14.17 -13.72
CA PRO A 214 3.46 -13.22 -12.77
C PRO A 214 2.64 -12.10 -13.43
N ASP A 215 1.62 -11.60 -12.73
CA ASP A 215 0.79 -10.47 -13.12
C ASP A 215 0.71 -9.46 -11.96
N PHE A 216 1.55 -8.44 -12.03
CA PHE A 216 1.71 -7.48 -10.94
C PHE A 216 0.64 -6.39 -10.97
N PRO A 217 0.16 -5.92 -9.80
CA PRO A 217 -0.85 -4.86 -9.72
C PRO A 217 -0.38 -3.53 -10.32
N THR A 218 0.93 -3.28 -10.35
CA THR A 218 1.54 -2.09 -10.94
C THR A 218 1.84 -2.23 -12.44
N GLY A 219 1.49 -3.37 -13.06
CA GLY A 219 1.75 -3.63 -14.48
C GLY A 219 3.24 -3.87 -14.77
N GLY A 220 3.75 -3.23 -15.83
CA GLY A 220 5.12 -3.34 -16.27
C GLY A 220 5.39 -4.54 -17.19
N ILE A 221 6.66 -4.82 -17.41
CA ILE A 221 7.14 -5.85 -18.32
C ILE A 221 7.93 -6.90 -17.54
N VAL A 222 7.48 -8.15 -17.59
CA VAL A 222 8.25 -9.30 -17.11
C VAL A 222 9.11 -9.83 -18.26
N ILE A 223 10.41 -9.89 -18.04
CA ILE A 223 11.36 -10.49 -18.97
C ILE A 223 11.62 -11.91 -18.48
N ALA A 224 11.12 -12.90 -19.21
CA ALA A 224 11.20 -14.29 -18.82
C ALA A 224 11.28 -15.22 -20.04
N SER A 225 12.20 -16.19 -20.00
CA SER A 225 12.25 -17.30 -20.96
C SER A 225 11.12 -18.31 -20.68
N ASP A 226 10.80 -19.13 -21.68
CA ASP A 226 9.83 -20.23 -21.52
C ASP A 226 10.27 -21.21 -20.40
N ASP A 227 11.58 -21.43 -20.24
CA ASP A 227 12.13 -22.28 -19.18
C ASP A 227 11.91 -21.69 -17.78
N GLN A 228 11.98 -20.36 -17.63
CA GLN A 228 11.68 -19.70 -16.34
C GLN A 228 10.22 -19.82 -15.98
N ILE A 229 9.31 -19.64 -16.95
CA ILE A 229 7.87 -19.81 -16.75
C ILE A 229 7.57 -21.28 -16.41
N LEU A 230 8.17 -22.22 -17.13
CA LEU A 230 8.02 -23.65 -16.85
C LEU A 230 8.55 -24.00 -15.44
N ALA A 231 9.70 -23.46 -15.06
CA ALA A 231 10.28 -23.70 -13.73
C ALA A 231 9.37 -23.18 -12.59
N ASP A 232 8.69 -22.03 -12.78
CA ASP A 232 7.73 -21.53 -11.80
C ASP A 232 6.49 -22.44 -11.70
N VAL A 233 5.99 -22.90 -12.84
CA VAL A 233 4.85 -23.82 -12.88
C VAL A 233 5.19 -25.18 -12.24
N GLU A 234 6.38 -25.70 -12.46
CA GLU A 234 6.80 -27.01 -11.97
C GLU A 234 7.32 -26.97 -10.53
N THR A 235 8.16 -26.01 -10.20
CA THR A 235 8.92 -26.00 -8.93
C THR A 235 8.51 -24.92 -7.95
N GLY A 236 7.90 -23.82 -8.41
CA GLY A 236 7.61 -22.64 -7.60
C GLY A 236 8.86 -21.92 -7.06
N SER A 237 10.01 -22.12 -7.71
CA SER A 237 11.28 -21.51 -7.32
C SER A 237 12.06 -21.08 -8.56
N THR A 238 11.93 -19.81 -8.92
CA THR A 238 12.61 -19.19 -10.07
C THR A 238 12.87 -17.72 -9.81
N SER A 239 13.27 -16.98 -10.82
CA SER A 239 13.41 -15.53 -10.71
C SER A 239 12.99 -14.85 -12.01
N PHE A 240 12.31 -13.74 -11.88
CA PHE A 240 11.84 -12.91 -12.98
C PHE A 240 12.46 -11.51 -12.90
N THR A 241 12.85 -10.96 -14.03
CA THR A 241 13.24 -9.55 -14.12
C THR A 241 12.00 -8.76 -14.52
N VAL A 242 11.68 -7.74 -13.74
CA VAL A 242 10.51 -6.87 -13.95
C VAL A 242 11.00 -5.47 -14.24
N ARG A 243 10.53 -4.90 -15.33
CA ARG A 243 10.90 -3.58 -15.81
C ARG A 243 9.66 -2.68 -15.86
N GLY A 244 9.78 -1.45 -15.36
CA GLY A 244 8.78 -0.42 -15.55
C GLY A 244 8.66 -0.02 -17.01
N GLU A 245 7.47 0.37 -17.46
CA GLU A 245 7.24 0.85 -18.81
C GLU A 245 7.54 2.35 -18.89
N VAL A 246 8.20 2.75 -19.97
CA VAL A 246 8.50 4.15 -20.26
C VAL A 246 7.99 4.54 -21.65
N LYS A 247 7.72 5.83 -21.82
CA LYS A 247 7.46 6.47 -23.10
C LYS A 247 8.45 7.59 -23.30
N ILE A 248 9.00 7.71 -24.50
CA ILE A 248 9.89 8.80 -24.89
C ILE A 248 9.13 9.69 -25.86
N GLU A 249 9.09 10.97 -25.59
CA GLU A 249 8.58 11.99 -26.50
C GLU A 249 9.64 13.05 -26.76
N THR A 250 9.90 13.28 -28.04
CA THR A 250 10.84 14.31 -28.51
C THR A 250 10.18 15.19 -29.54
N SER A 251 10.07 16.47 -29.23
CA SER A 251 9.58 17.49 -30.14
C SER A 251 10.53 18.69 -30.18
N LYS A 252 10.25 19.68 -31.04
CA LYS A 252 11.06 20.93 -31.09
C LYS A 252 10.97 21.73 -29.78
N ASP A 253 9.85 21.60 -29.06
CA ASP A 253 9.56 22.41 -27.88
C ASP A 253 9.77 21.65 -26.57
N GLU A 254 9.59 20.32 -26.56
CA GLU A 254 9.69 19.47 -25.38
C GLU A 254 10.40 18.16 -25.71
N SER A 255 11.22 17.70 -24.79
CA SER A 255 11.85 16.36 -24.81
C SER A 255 11.74 15.77 -23.42
N TYR A 256 11.04 14.65 -23.28
CA TYR A 256 10.89 14.00 -21.98
C TYR A 256 10.82 12.47 -22.09
N LEU A 257 11.12 11.83 -20.98
CA LEU A 257 10.90 10.42 -20.74
C LEU A 257 9.82 10.33 -19.65
N GLU A 258 8.73 9.65 -19.94
CA GLU A 258 7.63 9.43 -19.00
C GLU A 258 7.62 7.96 -18.56
N ILE A 259 7.70 7.73 -17.24
CA ILE A 259 7.53 6.41 -16.65
C ILE A 259 6.05 6.24 -16.35
N ILE A 260 5.42 5.22 -16.94
CA ILE A 260 3.98 4.94 -16.85
C ILE A 260 3.65 3.71 -16.01
N SER A 261 4.65 2.91 -15.65
CA SER A 261 4.52 1.83 -14.66
C SER A 261 5.84 1.63 -13.93
N ILE A 262 5.79 1.10 -12.73
CA ILE A 262 6.96 0.79 -11.89
C ILE A 262 6.91 -0.66 -11.42
N PRO A 263 8.04 -1.30 -11.13
CA PRO A 263 8.06 -2.64 -10.57
C PRO A 263 7.31 -2.71 -9.24
N TRP A 264 6.69 -3.86 -9.01
CA TRP A 264 5.92 -4.13 -7.79
C TRP A 264 6.73 -3.86 -6.51
N LEU A 265 6.06 -3.33 -5.47
CA LEU A 265 6.68 -2.96 -4.18
C LEU A 265 7.81 -1.92 -4.30
N VAL A 266 7.82 -1.13 -5.35
CA VAL A 266 8.67 0.06 -5.50
C VAL A 266 7.79 1.28 -5.27
N THR A 267 8.25 2.23 -4.44
CA THR A 267 7.55 3.50 -4.25
C THR A 267 8.07 4.54 -5.23
N THR A 268 7.18 5.44 -5.68
CA THR A 268 7.57 6.49 -6.63
C THR A 268 8.57 7.46 -6.02
N THR A 269 8.45 7.77 -4.73
CA THR A 269 9.40 8.65 -4.01
C THR A 269 10.82 8.08 -4.05
N LYS A 270 10.99 6.81 -3.66
CA LYS A 270 12.30 6.15 -3.69
C LYS A 270 12.87 6.07 -5.11
N LEU A 271 12.03 5.76 -6.10
CA LEU A 271 12.46 5.69 -7.49
C LEU A 271 12.92 7.05 -8.01
N ILE A 272 12.21 8.13 -7.69
CA ILE A 272 12.59 9.50 -8.07
C ILE A 272 13.93 9.90 -7.43
N GLU A 273 14.17 9.54 -6.16
CA GLU A 273 15.46 9.76 -5.51
C GLU A 273 16.60 9.05 -6.27
N GLN A 274 16.40 7.80 -6.66
CA GLN A 274 17.36 7.03 -7.45
C GLN A 274 17.57 7.64 -8.84
N ILE A 275 16.51 8.03 -9.55
CA ILE A 275 16.56 8.68 -10.85
C ILE A 275 17.36 9.98 -10.75
N THR A 276 17.10 10.77 -9.73
CA THR A 276 17.84 12.01 -9.48
C THR A 276 19.33 11.75 -9.27
N SER A 277 19.66 10.74 -8.47
CA SER A 277 21.06 10.36 -8.25
C SER A 277 21.77 9.95 -9.56
N VAL A 278 21.06 9.21 -10.42
CA VAL A 278 21.57 8.84 -11.75
C VAL A 278 21.72 10.06 -12.66
N ALA A 279 20.71 10.94 -12.71
CA ALA A 279 20.76 12.18 -13.49
C ALA A 279 21.93 13.07 -13.07
N ASP A 280 22.18 13.15 -11.77
CA ASP A 280 23.25 13.94 -11.18
C ASP A 280 24.66 13.35 -11.41
N SER A 281 24.74 12.02 -11.56
CA SER A 281 26.02 11.31 -11.80
C SER A 281 26.40 11.16 -13.27
N THR A 282 25.53 11.52 -14.22
CA THR A 282 25.76 11.32 -15.65
C THR A 282 25.82 12.64 -16.41
N ARG A 283 26.57 12.64 -17.54
CA ARG A 283 26.61 13.73 -18.53
C ARG A 283 25.95 13.39 -19.86
N ILE A 284 25.31 12.24 -19.96
CA ILE A 284 24.67 11.78 -21.22
C ILE A 284 23.60 12.80 -21.63
N VAL A 285 22.78 13.21 -20.67
CA VAL A 285 21.70 14.18 -20.87
C VAL A 285 21.70 15.23 -19.75
N GLN A 286 21.17 16.40 -20.04
CA GLN A 286 20.88 17.42 -19.05
C GLN A 286 19.41 17.32 -18.68
N VAL A 287 19.14 16.85 -17.46
CA VAL A 287 17.79 16.79 -16.88
C VAL A 287 17.45 18.17 -16.32
N GLU A 288 16.38 18.78 -16.80
CA GLU A 288 15.88 20.07 -16.32
C GLU A 288 14.96 19.92 -15.13
N ASP A 289 14.00 18.99 -15.20
CA ASP A 289 13.06 18.74 -14.12
C ASP A 289 12.65 17.26 -14.04
N ILE A 290 12.16 16.82 -12.88
CA ILE A 290 11.54 15.53 -12.66
C ILE A 290 10.19 15.78 -12.00
N VAL A 291 9.12 15.56 -12.75
CA VAL A 291 7.75 15.87 -12.33
C VAL A 291 7.05 14.60 -11.91
N ASN A 292 6.65 14.51 -10.64
CA ASN A 292 5.79 13.45 -10.16
C ASN A 292 4.33 13.84 -10.42
N GLY A 293 3.72 13.24 -11.45
CA GLY A 293 2.34 13.45 -11.85
C GLY A 293 1.40 12.32 -11.44
N VAL A 294 1.76 11.53 -10.43
CA VAL A 294 0.95 10.40 -9.97
C VAL A 294 -0.34 10.89 -9.33
N GLU A 295 -1.47 10.59 -9.98
CA GLU A 295 -2.81 10.88 -9.45
C GLU A 295 -3.38 9.66 -8.71
N SER A 296 -3.11 8.46 -9.20
CA SER A 296 -3.51 7.19 -8.61
C SER A 296 -2.53 6.08 -9.04
N HIS A 297 -2.68 4.87 -8.51
CA HIS A 297 -1.89 3.72 -8.94
C HIS A 297 -2.18 3.31 -10.40
N GLU A 298 -3.36 3.64 -10.94
CA GLU A 298 -3.73 3.38 -12.34
C GLU A 298 -3.22 4.47 -13.29
N ASN A 299 -3.03 5.69 -12.78
CA ASN A 299 -2.56 6.85 -13.52
C ASN A 299 -1.20 7.29 -13.00
N LEU A 300 -0.21 6.41 -13.19
CA LEU A 300 1.16 6.71 -12.82
C LEU A 300 1.83 7.48 -13.95
N SER A 301 2.43 8.63 -13.63
CA SER A 301 3.19 9.46 -14.55
C SER A 301 4.35 10.12 -13.80
N ILE A 302 5.58 9.70 -14.12
CA ILE A 302 6.80 10.37 -13.67
C ILE A 302 7.49 10.88 -14.92
N LYS A 303 7.46 12.20 -15.15
CA LYS A 303 8.11 12.83 -16.31
C LYS A 303 9.49 13.32 -15.95
N ILE A 304 10.46 12.95 -16.77
CA ILE A 304 11.84 13.42 -16.71
C ILE A 304 12.02 14.35 -17.90
N GLU A 305 12.07 15.64 -17.63
CA GLU A 305 12.20 16.67 -18.66
C GLU A 305 13.68 16.92 -18.98
N PHE A 306 14.02 16.97 -20.25
CA PHE A 306 15.37 17.21 -20.72
C PHE A 306 15.50 18.58 -21.39
N LYS A 307 16.73 19.06 -21.49
CA LYS A 307 17.02 20.27 -22.25
C LYS A 307 16.49 20.17 -23.68
N LYS A 308 15.91 21.26 -24.18
CA LYS A 308 15.41 21.36 -25.57
C LYS A 308 16.45 20.87 -26.56
N ASN A 309 15.98 20.15 -27.59
CA ASN A 309 16.80 19.53 -28.65
C ASN A 309 17.74 18.41 -28.14
N THR A 310 17.46 17.77 -27.02
CA THR A 310 18.15 16.53 -26.63
C THR A 310 17.77 15.42 -27.63
N SER A 311 18.76 14.74 -28.19
CA SER A 311 18.50 13.68 -29.16
C SER A 311 17.89 12.45 -28.51
N GLU A 312 17.00 11.78 -29.23
CA GLU A 312 16.33 10.56 -28.76
C GLU A 312 17.35 9.47 -28.39
N ASP A 313 18.45 9.33 -29.11
CA ASP A 313 19.50 8.36 -28.78
C ASP A 313 20.12 8.59 -27.41
N LYS A 314 20.32 9.85 -27.00
CA LYS A 314 20.82 10.18 -25.66
C LYS A 314 19.77 9.84 -24.58
N ILE A 315 18.50 10.06 -24.87
CA ILE A 315 17.41 9.72 -23.97
C ILE A 315 17.33 8.20 -23.81
N LYS A 316 17.45 7.42 -24.89
CA LYS A 316 17.52 5.94 -24.84
C LYS A 316 18.73 5.42 -24.06
N GLN A 317 19.88 6.06 -24.19
CA GLN A 317 21.06 5.70 -23.37
C GLN A 317 20.82 6.01 -21.88
N PHE A 318 20.15 7.10 -21.59
CA PHE A 318 19.76 7.44 -20.20
C PHE A 318 18.72 6.46 -19.66
N GLU A 319 17.72 6.10 -20.44
CA GLU A 319 16.75 5.03 -20.12
C GLU A 319 17.45 3.72 -19.75
N ALA A 320 18.39 3.27 -20.61
CA ALA A 320 19.16 2.06 -20.35
C ALA A 320 19.97 2.16 -19.04
N LEU A 321 20.46 3.35 -18.70
CA LEU A 321 21.16 3.62 -17.46
C LEU A 321 20.21 3.58 -16.25
N LEU A 322 18.98 4.09 -16.39
CA LEU A 322 17.95 4.00 -15.35
C LEU A 322 17.61 2.54 -15.04
N TYR A 323 17.38 1.70 -16.04
CA TYR A 323 17.14 0.27 -15.82
C TYR A 323 18.31 -0.41 -15.12
N LYS A 324 19.53 -0.03 -15.41
CA LYS A 324 20.72 -0.65 -14.82
C LYS A 324 21.00 -0.20 -13.38
N LYS A 325 20.63 1.04 -13.02
CA LYS A 325 21.08 1.68 -11.76
C LYS A 325 19.96 2.03 -10.79
N THR A 326 18.71 1.82 -11.17
CA THR A 326 17.56 2.13 -10.31
C THR A 326 16.62 0.93 -10.17
N ASP A 327 15.68 1.02 -9.23
CA ASP A 327 14.61 0.03 -9.07
C ASP A 327 13.56 0.07 -10.21
N LEU A 328 13.78 0.84 -11.30
CA LEU A 328 12.95 0.81 -12.50
C LEU A 328 13.03 -0.55 -13.21
N GLU A 329 14.14 -1.27 -13.04
CA GLU A 329 14.25 -2.69 -13.32
C GLU A 329 14.64 -3.41 -12.04
N LYS A 330 13.87 -4.45 -11.68
CA LYS A 330 14.08 -5.18 -10.42
C LYS A 330 13.91 -6.67 -10.64
N LYS A 331 14.77 -7.46 -9.99
CA LYS A 331 14.71 -8.91 -10.01
C LYS A 331 13.89 -9.43 -8.81
N PHE A 332 12.82 -10.16 -9.11
CA PHE A 332 11.98 -10.84 -8.13
C PHE A 332 12.29 -12.34 -8.14
N ARG A 333 12.44 -12.90 -6.95
CA ARG A 333 12.62 -14.35 -6.79
C ARG A 333 11.28 -14.94 -6.32
N SER A 334 10.79 -15.94 -7.06
CA SER A 334 9.69 -16.80 -6.63
C SER A 334 10.23 -17.88 -5.70
N HIS A 335 9.58 -18.11 -4.59
CA HIS A 335 9.82 -19.20 -3.64
C HIS A 335 8.51 -19.52 -2.91
N ASN A 336 7.70 -20.39 -3.52
CA ASN A 336 6.31 -20.65 -3.14
C ASN A 336 6.22 -21.64 -1.96
N LEU A 337 6.79 -21.27 -0.81
CA LEU A 337 6.72 -22.05 0.42
C LEU A 337 5.38 -21.80 1.12
N MET A 338 4.58 -22.85 1.27
CA MET A 338 3.24 -22.81 1.87
C MET A 338 3.05 -23.95 2.87
N ILE A 339 2.01 -23.86 3.69
CA ILE A 339 1.60 -24.99 4.56
C ILE A 339 0.68 -25.90 3.76
N ALA A 340 1.14 -27.11 3.49
CA ALA A 340 0.40 -28.17 2.84
C ALA A 340 0.30 -29.39 3.75
N ASN A 341 -0.91 -29.83 4.07
CA ASN A 341 -1.14 -30.94 5.02
C ASN A 341 -0.40 -30.76 6.37
N GLY A 342 -0.41 -29.53 6.90
CA GLY A 342 0.21 -29.19 8.19
C GLY A 342 1.74 -29.13 8.16
N LYS A 343 2.38 -29.17 6.99
CA LYS A 343 3.84 -29.12 6.82
C LYS A 343 4.24 -28.04 5.81
N PRO A 344 5.34 -27.31 6.03
CA PRO A 344 5.91 -26.43 5.02
C PRO A 344 6.34 -27.21 3.77
N LYS A 345 5.89 -26.80 2.60
CA LYS A 345 6.25 -27.41 1.31
C LYS A 345 6.37 -26.33 0.25
N ILE A 346 7.39 -26.41 -0.60
CA ILE A 346 7.48 -25.58 -1.81
C ILE A 346 6.58 -26.23 -2.86
N LEU A 347 5.67 -25.44 -3.44
CA LEU A 347 4.71 -25.89 -4.43
C LEU A 347 4.88 -25.08 -5.72
N GLY A 348 5.06 -25.75 -6.86
CA GLY A 348 4.90 -25.13 -8.16
C GLY A 348 3.46 -24.63 -8.36
N VAL A 349 3.23 -23.75 -9.32
CA VAL A 349 1.88 -23.27 -9.63
C VAL A 349 0.93 -24.45 -9.92
N TYR A 350 1.40 -25.45 -10.68
CA TYR A 350 0.63 -26.65 -11.00
C TYR A 350 0.23 -27.45 -9.75
N GLU A 351 1.19 -27.75 -8.88
CA GLU A 351 0.92 -28.51 -7.65
C GLU A 351 0.00 -27.74 -6.70
N ASN A 352 0.16 -26.40 -6.64
CA ASN A 352 -0.75 -25.57 -5.85
C ASN A 352 -2.17 -25.60 -6.41
N LEU A 353 -2.34 -25.56 -7.75
CA LEU A 353 -3.66 -25.68 -8.39
C LEU A 353 -4.29 -27.04 -8.14
N LYS A 354 -3.53 -28.13 -8.14
CA LYS A 354 -4.04 -29.45 -7.72
C LYS A 354 -4.53 -29.44 -6.28
N PHE A 355 -3.73 -28.87 -5.38
CA PHE A 355 -4.10 -28.71 -3.97
C PHE A 355 -5.39 -27.90 -3.79
N PHE A 356 -5.52 -26.84 -4.56
CA PHE A 356 -6.72 -26.01 -4.60
C PHE A 356 -7.93 -26.80 -5.14
N ILE A 357 -7.77 -27.56 -6.22
CA ILE A 357 -8.85 -28.39 -6.82
C ILE A 357 -9.35 -29.43 -5.82
N ASP A 358 -8.45 -30.17 -5.19
CA ASP A 358 -8.80 -31.19 -4.20
C ASP A 358 -9.54 -30.56 -3.00
N PHE A 359 -9.02 -29.45 -2.49
CA PHE A 359 -9.65 -28.73 -1.40
C PHE A 359 -11.02 -28.15 -1.81
N ARG A 360 -11.15 -27.61 -3.02
CA ARG A 360 -12.43 -27.07 -3.49
C ARG A 360 -13.48 -28.15 -3.64
N LEU A 361 -13.11 -29.34 -4.14
CA LEU A 361 -13.99 -30.51 -4.16
C LEU A 361 -14.45 -30.91 -2.75
N GLU A 362 -13.54 -30.92 -1.78
CA GLU A 362 -13.88 -31.18 -0.37
C GLU A 362 -14.89 -30.15 0.17
N THR A 363 -14.66 -28.86 -0.09
CA THR A 363 -15.59 -27.80 0.34
C THR A 363 -16.95 -27.89 -0.31
N LEU A 364 -17.01 -28.19 -1.60
CA LEU A 364 -18.26 -28.41 -2.33
C LEU A 364 -19.00 -29.65 -1.80
N ALA A 365 -18.29 -30.75 -1.58
CA ALA A 365 -18.89 -31.96 -0.98
C ALA A 365 -19.50 -31.68 0.40
N ASN A 366 -18.86 -30.87 1.24
CA ASN A 366 -19.41 -30.48 2.52
C ASN A 366 -20.66 -29.59 2.37
N ILE A 367 -20.64 -28.65 1.42
CA ILE A 367 -21.83 -27.83 1.10
C ILE A 367 -22.98 -28.73 0.60
N TRP A 368 -22.71 -29.67 -0.29
CA TRP A 368 -23.75 -30.57 -0.80
C TRP A 368 -24.35 -31.47 0.29
N LYS A 369 -23.52 -31.95 1.24
CA LYS A 369 -24.03 -32.70 2.41
C LYS A 369 -24.96 -31.87 3.25
N PHE A 370 -24.57 -30.61 3.55
CA PHE A 370 -25.38 -29.67 4.30
C PHE A 370 -26.69 -29.35 3.56
N GLU A 371 -26.62 -29.09 2.25
CA GLU A 371 -27.80 -28.82 1.43
C GLU A 371 -28.71 -30.05 1.34
N LEU A 372 -28.15 -31.25 1.20
CA LEU A 372 -28.89 -32.51 1.19
C LEU A 372 -29.67 -32.71 2.48
N GLU A 373 -29.05 -32.46 3.64
CA GLU A 373 -29.73 -32.51 4.95
C GLU A 373 -30.91 -31.52 5.00
N LYS A 374 -30.67 -30.26 4.59
CA LYS A 374 -31.72 -29.24 4.56
C LYS A 374 -32.85 -29.54 3.57
N PHE A 375 -32.52 -30.07 2.40
CA PHE A 375 -33.51 -30.46 1.40
C PHE A 375 -34.34 -31.66 1.88
N ASN A 376 -33.73 -32.66 2.49
CA ASN A 376 -34.45 -33.77 3.08
C ASN A 376 -35.36 -33.32 4.25
N ASP A 377 -34.87 -32.47 5.15
CA ASP A 377 -35.67 -31.89 6.22
C ASP A 377 -36.89 -31.11 5.68
N ARG A 378 -36.69 -30.37 4.57
CA ARG A 378 -37.79 -29.63 3.95
C ARG A 378 -38.72 -30.55 3.14
N LEU A 379 -38.14 -31.52 2.41
CA LEU A 379 -38.93 -32.50 1.63
C LEU A 379 -39.90 -33.28 2.50
N GLU A 380 -39.48 -33.71 3.70
CA GLU A 380 -40.34 -34.40 4.64
C GLU A 380 -41.64 -33.62 4.91
N LEU A 381 -41.53 -32.31 5.15
CA LEU A 381 -42.69 -31.46 5.41
C LEU A 381 -43.53 -31.23 4.13
N VAL A 382 -42.84 -30.91 3.02
CA VAL A 382 -43.50 -30.63 1.73
C VAL A 382 -44.19 -31.90 1.18
N GLU A 383 -43.65 -33.10 1.41
CA GLU A 383 -44.27 -34.36 1.04
C GLU A 383 -45.60 -34.59 1.76
N GLY A 384 -45.66 -34.26 3.07
CA GLY A 384 -46.91 -34.23 3.82
C GLY A 384 -47.94 -33.30 3.20
N LEU A 385 -47.52 -32.09 2.79
CA LEU A 385 -48.39 -31.13 2.09
C LEU A 385 -48.82 -31.64 0.70
N TYR A 386 -47.89 -32.21 -0.06
CA TYR A 386 -48.15 -32.76 -1.37
C TYR A 386 -49.21 -33.86 -1.33
N ARG A 387 -49.17 -34.76 -0.31
CA ARG A 387 -50.23 -35.77 -0.08
C ARG A 387 -51.60 -35.14 0.17
N LEU A 388 -51.67 -33.99 0.88
CA LEU A 388 -52.92 -33.24 1.06
C LEU A 388 -53.47 -32.71 -0.25
N THR A 389 -52.61 -32.24 -1.15
CA THR A 389 -53.00 -31.70 -2.47
C THR A 389 -53.45 -32.79 -3.42
N GLN A 390 -53.03 -34.08 -3.25
CA GLN A 390 -53.44 -35.23 -4.03
C GLN A 390 -54.83 -35.77 -3.64
N GLY A 391 -55.62 -35.00 -2.92
CA GLY A 391 -57.00 -35.35 -2.55
C GLY A 391 -57.12 -36.09 -1.21
N PHE A 392 -56.12 -36.03 -0.36
CA PHE A 392 -56.23 -36.59 0.99
C PHE A 392 -57.33 -35.89 1.79
N PRO A 393 -58.33 -36.66 2.39
CA PRO A 393 -59.52 -36.07 3.02
C PRO A 393 -59.25 -35.52 4.40
N ILE A 394 -58.33 -34.56 4.53
CA ILE A 394 -57.86 -33.97 5.80
C ILE A 394 -59.00 -33.37 6.60
N LEU A 395 -59.99 -32.74 5.95
CA LEU A 395 -61.15 -32.11 6.67
C LEU A 395 -62.05 -33.17 7.29
N ASP A 396 -62.19 -34.38 6.69
CA ASP A 396 -62.97 -35.44 7.23
C ASP A 396 -62.26 -36.14 8.41
N VAL A 397 -60.92 -36.25 8.29
CA VAL A 397 -60.08 -36.67 9.43
C VAL A 397 -60.22 -35.70 10.62
N MET A 398 -60.15 -34.40 10.37
CA MET A 398 -60.33 -33.40 11.43
C MET A 398 -61.75 -33.45 12.06
N LYS A 399 -62.79 -33.69 11.27
CA LYS A 399 -64.13 -33.83 11.80
C LYS A 399 -64.28 -35.10 12.68
N SER A 400 -63.62 -36.21 12.31
CA SER A 400 -63.68 -37.46 13.09
C SER A 400 -63.09 -37.37 14.48
N ILE A 401 -62.23 -36.41 14.71
CA ILE A 401 -61.51 -36.15 15.96
C ILE A 401 -61.94 -34.86 16.65
N GLU A 402 -63.06 -34.27 16.21
CA GLU A 402 -63.55 -32.99 16.75
C GLU A 402 -63.68 -33.02 18.29
N GLY A 403 -63.12 -32.01 18.96
CA GLY A 403 -63.10 -31.87 20.41
C GLY A 403 -61.93 -32.57 21.13
N ARG A 404 -61.06 -33.34 20.47
CA ARG A 404 -59.95 -34.08 21.10
C ARG A 404 -58.60 -33.32 21.17
N GLY A 405 -58.47 -32.17 20.51
CA GLY A 405 -57.29 -31.31 20.58
C GLY A 405 -56.17 -31.75 19.58
N ARG A 406 -55.08 -30.96 19.56
CA ARG A 406 -53.93 -31.07 18.61
C ARG A 406 -53.31 -32.46 18.60
N GLN A 407 -53.09 -33.09 19.75
CA GLN A 407 -52.42 -34.40 19.84
C GLN A 407 -53.23 -35.48 19.17
N ALA A 408 -54.53 -35.47 19.28
CA ALA A 408 -55.40 -36.46 18.64
C ALA A 408 -55.35 -36.37 17.09
N VAL A 409 -55.12 -35.16 16.54
CA VAL A 409 -54.90 -34.98 15.08
C VAL A 409 -53.58 -35.65 14.69
N ILE A 410 -52.54 -35.45 15.49
CA ILE A 410 -51.19 -36.01 15.21
C ILE A 410 -51.28 -37.55 15.27
N ASP A 411 -51.84 -38.10 16.36
CA ASP A 411 -51.96 -39.55 16.58
C ASP A 411 -52.77 -40.21 15.46
N GLU A 412 -53.88 -39.63 15.03
CA GLU A 412 -54.73 -40.12 13.96
C GLU A 412 -53.98 -40.13 12.59
N LEU A 413 -53.25 -39.06 12.26
CA LEU A 413 -52.48 -38.95 11.04
C LEU A 413 -51.30 -39.95 11.01
N VAL A 414 -50.65 -40.16 12.14
CA VAL A 414 -49.52 -41.09 12.25
C VAL A 414 -50.01 -42.56 12.25
N GLU A 415 -51.00 -42.93 13.11
CA GLU A 415 -51.40 -44.31 13.31
C GLU A 415 -52.22 -44.89 12.14
N LYS A 416 -53.03 -44.05 11.46
CA LYS A 416 -53.95 -44.55 10.44
C LYS A 416 -53.63 -44.09 9.03
N HIS A 417 -52.78 -43.10 8.89
CA HIS A 417 -52.54 -42.50 7.57
C HIS A 417 -51.08 -42.44 7.15
N ASP A 418 -50.20 -43.12 7.88
CA ASP A 418 -48.75 -43.22 7.56
C ASP A 418 -48.06 -41.88 7.34
N PHE A 419 -48.44 -40.81 8.11
CA PHE A 419 -47.70 -39.58 8.17
C PHE A 419 -46.59 -39.71 9.21
N THR A 420 -45.44 -39.06 8.98
CA THR A 420 -44.44 -38.92 10.06
C THR A 420 -44.96 -37.99 11.17
N GLU A 421 -44.44 -38.13 12.37
CA GLU A 421 -44.86 -37.29 13.51
C GLU A 421 -44.63 -35.81 13.16
N ARG A 422 -43.52 -35.47 12.45
CA ARG A 422 -43.21 -34.09 12.01
C ARG A 422 -44.19 -33.58 10.97
N GLN A 423 -44.59 -34.42 9.99
CA GLN A 423 -45.60 -34.07 9.00
C GLN A 423 -46.96 -33.86 9.66
N ALA A 424 -47.37 -34.75 10.56
CA ALA A 424 -48.63 -34.68 11.28
C ALA A 424 -48.70 -33.45 12.19
N ALA A 425 -47.61 -33.14 12.94
CA ALA A 425 -47.50 -31.94 13.73
C ALA A 425 -47.61 -30.68 12.90
N TYR A 426 -46.88 -30.61 11.76
CA TYR A 426 -46.92 -29.45 10.85
C TYR A 426 -48.33 -29.23 10.27
N ILE A 427 -49.04 -30.31 9.87
CA ILE A 427 -50.40 -30.24 9.36
C ILE A 427 -51.37 -29.81 10.49
N ALA A 428 -51.22 -30.35 11.72
CA ALA A 428 -52.06 -30.01 12.86
C ALA A 428 -51.96 -28.54 13.28
N ASP A 429 -50.80 -27.91 13.04
CA ASP A 429 -50.54 -26.48 13.34
C ASP A 429 -51.00 -25.56 12.18
N MET A 430 -51.45 -26.10 11.05
CA MET A 430 -51.95 -25.28 9.94
C MET A 430 -53.37 -24.76 10.24
N SER A 431 -53.62 -23.50 9.86
CA SER A 431 -54.98 -22.96 9.94
C SER A 431 -55.89 -23.65 8.94
N VAL A 432 -57.17 -23.83 9.27
CA VAL A 432 -58.20 -24.43 8.38
C VAL A 432 -58.28 -23.70 7.05
N TYR A 433 -58.05 -22.40 7.05
CA TYR A 433 -57.98 -21.58 5.83
C TYR A 433 -56.83 -22.02 4.90
N ARG A 434 -55.61 -22.24 5.46
CA ARG A 434 -54.47 -22.76 4.70
C ARG A 434 -54.65 -24.18 4.19
N LEU A 435 -55.34 -25.02 4.94
CA LEU A 435 -55.68 -26.38 4.51
C LEU A 435 -56.66 -26.37 3.32
N LYS A 436 -57.61 -25.45 3.29
CA LYS A 436 -58.55 -25.27 2.19
C LYS A 436 -57.86 -24.63 0.95
N ASP A 437 -56.98 -23.64 1.19
CA ASP A 437 -56.20 -22.98 0.14
C ASP A 437 -55.13 -23.88 -0.48
N SER A 438 -54.78 -25.00 0.17
CA SER A 438 -53.78 -25.94 -0.39
C SER A 438 -54.26 -26.57 -1.72
N ALA A 439 -55.58 -26.67 -1.92
CA ALA A 439 -56.15 -27.10 -3.19
C ALA A 439 -55.88 -26.09 -4.33
N ASP A 440 -55.94 -24.80 -4.04
CA ASP A 440 -55.68 -23.72 -5.03
C ASP A 440 -54.16 -23.44 -5.22
N LYS A 441 -53.33 -23.91 -4.30
CA LYS A 441 -51.85 -23.78 -4.36
C LYS A 441 -51.18 -25.10 -4.79
N PHE A 442 -51.94 -26.04 -5.35
CA PHE A 442 -51.43 -27.32 -5.81
C PHE A 442 -50.17 -27.21 -6.67
N GLU A 443 -50.19 -26.34 -7.67
CA GLU A 443 -49.06 -26.13 -8.57
C GLU A 443 -47.79 -25.64 -7.82
N ALA A 444 -47.90 -24.78 -6.81
CA ALA A 444 -46.76 -24.28 -6.05
C ALA A 444 -46.14 -25.37 -5.15
N VAL A 445 -46.98 -26.19 -4.49
CA VAL A 445 -46.49 -27.29 -3.64
C VAL A 445 -45.90 -28.42 -4.49
N GLU A 446 -46.54 -28.76 -5.61
CA GLU A 446 -46.00 -29.73 -6.56
C GLU A 446 -44.69 -29.28 -7.16
N LYS A 447 -44.59 -28.04 -7.54
CA LYS A 447 -43.34 -27.44 -8.03
C LYS A 447 -42.23 -27.52 -6.99
N GLU A 448 -42.49 -27.10 -5.75
CA GLU A 448 -41.52 -27.19 -4.66
C GLU A 448 -41.10 -28.63 -4.37
N TYR A 449 -42.06 -29.58 -4.37
CA TYR A 449 -41.79 -31.01 -4.19
C TYR A 449 -40.85 -31.57 -5.26
N ASN A 450 -41.14 -31.27 -6.53
CA ASN A 450 -40.33 -31.71 -7.65
C ASN A 450 -38.94 -31.05 -7.68
N GLU A 451 -38.86 -29.76 -7.36
CA GLU A 451 -37.61 -29.07 -7.23
C GLU A 451 -36.74 -29.65 -6.11
N LEU A 452 -37.31 -29.92 -4.94
CA LEU A 452 -36.59 -30.56 -3.84
C LEU A 452 -36.10 -31.98 -4.22
N LYS A 453 -36.91 -32.79 -4.87
CA LYS A 453 -36.50 -34.12 -5.34
C LYS A 453 -35.37 -34.05 -6.37
N SER A 454 -35.45 -33.13 -7.30
CA SER A 454 -34.38 -32.89 -8.27
C SER A 454 -33.09 -32.47 -7.57
N ASN A 455 -33.17 -31.47 -6.65
CA ASN A 455 -32.04 -31.00 -5.91
C ASN A 455 -31.39 -32.09 -5.04
N ILE A 456 -32.18 -32.95 -4.40
CA ILE A 456 -31.69 -34.09 -3.62
C ILE A 456 -30.94 -35.07 -4.54
N SER A 457 -31.58 -35.49 -5.63
CA SER A 457 -30.99 -36.41 -6.62
C SER A 457 -29.65 -35.84 -7.17
N ASP A 458 -29.60 -34.55 -7.46
CA ASP A 458 -28.38 -33.91 -7.93
C ASP A 458 -27.27 -33.95 -6.85
N ARG A 459 -27.58 -33.64 -5.57
CA ARG A 459 -26.57 -33.67 -4.48
C ARG A 459 -26.11 -35.12 -4.19
N GLU A 460 -27.01 -36.09 -4.22
CA GLU A 460 -26.65 -37.52 -4.10
C GLU A 460 -25.71 -37.96 -5.22
N ARG A 461 -26.00 -37.52 -6.47
CA ARG A 461 -25.17 -37.81 -7.63
C ARG A 461 -23.79 -37.18 -7.48
N TYR A 462 -23.69 -35.89 -7.06
CA TYR A 462 -22.41 -35.21 -6.87
C TYR A 462 -21.56 -35.83 -5.74
N LEU A 463 -22.20 -36.41 -4.73
CA LEU A 463 -21.50 -37.07 -3.61
C LEU A 463 -21.09 -38.51 -3.93
N SER A 464 -21.75 -39.19 -4.86
CA SER A 464 -21.50 -40.59 -5.21
C SER A 464 -20.68 -40.81 -6.48
N ASP A 465 -20.69 -39.84 -7.42
CA ASP A 465 -20.00 -39.91 -8.70
C ASP A 465 -18.94 -38.81 -8.82
N GLU A 466 -17.67 -39.21 -8.82
CA GLU A 466 -16.55 -38.30 -8.99
C GLU A 466 -16.59 -37.48 -10.29
N SER A 467 -17.09 -38.07 -11.39
CA SER A 467 -17.23 -37.36 -12.66
C SER A 467 -18.25 -36.24 -12.55
N ALA A 468 -19.41 -36.50 -11.92
CA ALA A 468 -20.42 -35.47 -11.68
C ALA A 468 -19.92 -34.39 -10.74
N ALA A 469 -19.14 -34.73 -9.71
CA ALA A 469 -18.50 -33.73 -8.82
C ALA A 469 -17.53 -32.84 -9.59
N ARG A 470 -16.71 -33.38 -10.49
CA ARG A 470 -15.80 -32.65 -11.34
C ARG A 470 -16.52 -31.73 -12.34
N GLU A 471 -17.62 -32.20 -12.94
CA GLU A 471 -18.47 -31.38 -13.81
C GLU A 471 -19.02 -30.16 -13.02
N GLN A 472 -19.50 -30.40 -11.78
CA GLN A 472 -20.00 -29.33 -10.94
C GLN A 472 -18.88 -28.35 -10.50
N LEU A 473 -17.66 -28.82 -10.24
CA LEU A 473 -16.51 -27.98 -10.01
C LEU A 473 -16.17 -27.10 -11.22
N ILE A 474 -16.29 -27.63 -12.45
CA ILE A 474 -16.09 -26.81 -13.65
C ILE A 474 -17.10 -25.66 -13.70
N LEU A 475 -18.37 -25.92 -13.38
CA LEU A 475 -19.39 -24.86 -13.31
C LEU A 475 -19.10 -23.85 -12.21
N ASP A 476 -18.62 -24.29 -11.05
CA ASP A 476 -18.20 -23.41 -9.96
C ASP A 476 -17.03 -22.49 -10.38
N ILE A 477 -16.05 -23.03 -11.11
CA ILE A 477 -14.96 -22.25 -11.69
C ILE A 477 -15.49 -21.26 -12.75
N GLU A 478 -16.44 -21.67 -13.60
CA GLU A 478 -17.07 -20.81 -14.61
C GLU A 478 -17.82 -19.64 -13.97
N ASN A 479 -18.55 -19.89 -12.87
CA ASN A 479 -19.19 -18.84 -12.10
C ASN A 479 -18.16 -17.84 -11.51
N SER A 480 -17.03 -18.36 -11.03
CA SER A 480 -15.93 -17.52 -10.54
C SER A 480 -15.29 -16.68 -11.65
N LEU A 481 -15.14 -17.24 -12.85
CA LEU A 481 -14.68 -16.53 -14.03
C LEU A 481 -15.67 -15.44 -14.47
N GLU A 482 -16.99 -15.68 -14.37
CA GLU A 482 -17.99 -14.65 -14.70
C GLU A 482 -17.94 -13.46 -13.71
N ILE A 483 -17.69 -13.71 -12.42
CA ILE A 483 -17.48 -12.63 -11.43
C ILE A 483 -16.25 -11.79 -11.79
N LEU A 484 -15.23 -12.41 -12.39
CA LEU A 484 -13.96 -11.78 -12.74
C LEU A 484 -13.86 -11.39 -14.24
N LYS A 485 -14.94 -11.41 -15.00
CA LYS A 485 -14.93 -11.21 -16.47
C LYS A 485 -14.24 -9.93 -16.94
N ASP A 486 -14.32 -8.86 -16.15
CA ASP A 486 -13.73 -7.56 -16.48
C ASP A 486 -12.27 -7.46 -16.02
N PHE A 487 -11.73 -8.49 -15.38
CA PHE A 487 -10.37 -8.51 -14.86
C PHE A 487 -9.35 -8.73 -15.97
N LYS A 488 -8.46 -7.76 -16.19
CA LYS A 488 -7.47 -7.79 -17.27
C LYS A 488 -6.08 -8.07 -16.73
N ARG A 489 -5.25 -8.73 -17.54
CA ARG A 489 -3.81 -8.82 -17.28
C ARG A 489 -3.19 -7.42 -17.39
N LEU A 490 -2.40 -7.02 -16.41
CA LEU A 490 -1.72 -5.72 -16.38
C LEU A 490 -0.26 -5.84 -16.83
N THR A 491 0.40 -6.94 -16.52
CA THR A 491 1.83 -7.14 -16.79
C THR A 491 2.03 -7.81 -18.17
N LYS A 492 2.87 -7.21 -19.00
CA LYS A 492 3.32 -7.81 -20.28
C LYS A 492 4.44 -8.81 -20.01
N VAL A 493 4.45 -9.94 -20.71
CA VAL A 493 5.54 -10.93 -20.63
C VAL A 493 6.25 -10.98 -21.96
N VAL A 494 7.58 -10.80 -21.95
CA VAL A 494 8.44 -10.81 -23.13
C VAL A 494 9.65 -11.72 -22.89
N LYS A 495 10.17 -12.33 -23.95
CA LYS A 495 11.34 -13.22 -23.83
C LYS A 495 12.63 -12.45 -23.73
N GLU A 496 12.75 -11.38 -24.47
CA GLU A 496 13.93 -10.54 -24.57
C GLU A 496 13.51 -9.08 -24.72
N VAL A 497 14.38 -8.17 -24.33
CA VAL A 497 14.24 -6.72 -24.52
C VAL A 497 15.46 -6.24 -25.26
N GLU A 498 15.30 -5.30 -26.18
CA GLU A 498 16.43 -4.68 -26.88
C GLU A 498 17.38 -4.02 -25.87
N GLU A 499 18.62 -4.50 -25.82
CA GLU A 499 19.67 -3.87 -25.02
C GLU A 499 20.28 -2.70 -25.81
N VAL A 500 20.02 -1.49 -25.31
CA VAL A 500 20.72 -0.29 -25.81
C VAL A 500 22.15 -0.30 -25.29
N LYS A 501 23.14 -0.29 -26.18
CA LYS A 501 24.56 -0.19 -25.82
C LYS A 501 24.82 1.18 -25.19
N ILE A 502 25.10 1.19 -23.90
CA ILE A 502 25.59 2.38 -23.21
C ILE A 502 27.03 2.61 -23.68
N GLU A 503 27.27 3.71 -24.37
CA GLU A 503 28.63 4.10 -24.74
C GLU A 503 29.50 4.23 -23.48
N LYS A 504 30.72 3.68 -23.53
CA LYS A 504 31.63 3.64 -22.39
C LYS A 504 32.12 5.03 -21.90
N THR A 505 31.73 6.09 -22.56
CA THR A 505 32.09 7.47 -22.22
C THR A 505 31.14 8.06 -21.16
N ILE A 506 30.92 7.34 -20.04
CA ILE A 506 30.49 7.98 -18.83
C ILE A 506 31.76 8.57 -18.20
N GLU A 507 32.19 9.75 -18.67
CA GLU A 507 33.19 10.51 -17.95
C GLU A 507 32.61 10.90 -16.61
N ALA A 508 33.09 10.25 -15.54
CA ALA A 508 32.88 10.74 -14.21
C ALA A 508 33.28 12.21 -14.18
N VAL A 509 32.42 13.05 -13.58
CA VAL A 509 32.75 14.48 -13.40
C VAL A 509 34.06 14.56 -12.63
N GLU A 510 35.12 15.08 -13.26
CA GLU A 510 36.40 15.22 -12.60
C GLU A 510 36.26 16.23 -11.46
N SER A 511 36.46 15.75 -10.24
CA SER A 511 36.29 16.56 -9.01
C SER A 511 37.47 17.55 -8.90
N LYS A 512 37.29 18.80 -9.37
CA LYS A 512 38.29 19.84 -9.30
C LYS A 512 37.91 20.92 -8.28
N PRO A 513 38.84 21.41 -7.44
CA PRO A 513 38.59 22.53 -6.53
C PRO A 513 38.25 23.80 -7.30
N CYS A 514 37.13 24.43 -6.96
CA CYS A 514 36.66 25.68 -7.55
C CYS A 514 36.00 26.58 -6.50
N VAL A 515 35.56 27.74 -6.93
CA VAL A 515 34.65 28.62 -6.19
C VAL A 515 33.43 28.92 -7.02
N VAL A 516 32.28 29.00 -6.36
CA VAL A 516 31.06 29.52 -6.95
C VAL A 516 30.85 30.94 -6.43
N ILE A 517 30.53 31.82 -7.37
CA ILE A 517 30.29 33.25 -7.11
C ILE A 517 28.82 33.49 -7.40
N ALA A 518 28.08 33.86 -6.39
CA ALA A 518 26.67 34.23 -6.48
C ALA A 518 26.57 35.78 -6.48
N LYS A 519 25.89 36.31 -7.51
CA LYS A 519 25.67 37.76 -7.63
C LYS A 519 24.23 38.11 -7.24
N ARG A 520 24.02 39.29 -6.66
CA ARG A 520 22.70 39.76 -6.20
C ARG A 520 21.65 39.79 -7.34
N ASP A 521 22.09 40.10 -8.57
CA ASP A 521 21.25 40.22 -9.76
C ASP A 521 20.83 38.87 -10.36
N LEU A 522 20.74 37.82 -9.56
CA LEU A 522 20.33 36.47 -9.95
C LEU A 522 21.29 35.78 -10.94
N GLN A 523 22.56 36.16 -10.96
CA GLN A 523 23.58 35.51 -11.75
C GLN A 523 24.52 34.70 -10.87
N ALA A 524 25.08 33.62 -11.41
CA ALA A 524 26.11 32.84 -10.76
C ALA A 524 27.08 32.24 -11.77
N CYS A 525 28.34 32.08 -11.37
CA CYS A 525 29.36 31.42 -12.15
C CYS A 525 30.32 30.61 -11.29
N GLN A 526 31.10 29.74 -11.93
CA GLN A 526 32.20 29.04 -11.30
C GLN A 526 33.56 29.54 -11.83
N MET A 527 34.57 29.49 -10.99
CA MET A 527 35.94 29.73 -11.41
C MET A 527 36.96 28.95 -10.55
N GLY A 528 38.16 28.75 -11.09
CA GLY A 528 39.22 28.08 -10.35
C GLY A 528 39.67 28.91 -9.14
N ARG A 529 39.99 28.28 -7.99
CA ARG A 529 40.39 28.97 -6.74
C ARG A 529 41.56 29.93 -6.93
N ARG A 530 42.59 29.54 -7.68
CA ARG A 530 43.74 30.42 -7.94
C ARG A 530 43.36 31.66 -8.73
N ALA A 531 42.50 31.50 -9.74
CA ALA A 531 42.02 32.62 -10.56
C ALA A 531 41.18 33.61 -9.72
N PHE A 532 40.38 33.10 -8.80
CA PHE A 532 39.59 33.92 -7.87
C PHE A 532 40.50 34.75 -6.92
N GLU A 533 41.45 34.09 -6.29
CA GLU A 533 42.37 34.81 -5.36
C GLU A 533 43.17 35.91 -6.05
N ASN A 534 43.57 35.73 -7.31
CA ASN A 534 44.28 36.74 -8.11
C ASN A 534 43.40 37.95 -8.49
N GLN A 535 42.08 37.75 -8.65
CA GLN A 535 41.15 38.81 -9.07
C GLN A 535 40.46 39.52 -7.90
N LYS A 536 40.39 38.90 -6.73
CA LYS A 536 39.69 39.41 -5.55
C LYS A 536 40.13 40.80 -5.07
N SER A 537 41.40 41.12 -5.21
CA SER A 537 41.99 42.40 -4.77
C SER A 537 41.62 43.58 -5.64
N GLU A 538 41.20 43.36 -6.89
CA GLU A 538 40.91 44.41 -7.87
C GLU A 538 39.42 44.57 -8.20
N ALA A 539 38.58 43.69 -7.70
CA ALA A 539 37.17 43.62 -8.09
C ALA A 539 36.24 44.39 -7.16
N ASP A 540 35.21 45.02 -7.75
CA ASP A 540 34.08 45.56 -6.99
C ASP A 540 33.22 44.41 -6.47
N LEU A 541 33.28 44.15 -5.17
CA LEU A 541 32.57 43.10 -4.49
C LEU A 541 31.13 43.48 -4.10
N SER A 542 30.67 44.71 -4.36
CA SER A 542 29.34 45.21 -3.95
C SER A 542 28.17 44.43 -4.57
N GLN A 543 28.39 43.91 -5.77
CA GLN A 543 27.41 43.08 -6.53
C GLN A 543 27.38 41.60 -6.11
N ILE A 544 28.37 41.17 -5.35
CA ILE A 544 28.50 39.78 -4.93
C ILE A 544 27.62 39.53 -3.69
N ALA A 545 26.74 38.56 -3.76
CA ALA A 545 25.95 38.10 -2.61
C ALA A 545 26.81 37.22 -1.70
N GLU A 546 27.48 36.23 -2.28
CA GLU A 546 28.29 35.28 -1.53
C GLU A 546 29.27 34.52 -2.46
N VAL A 547 30.35 34.01 -1.88
CA VAL A 547 31.35 33.16 -2.54
C VAL A 547 31.57 31.90 -1.74
N ILE A 548 31.36 30.74 -2.33
CA ILE A 548 31.54 29.48 -1.65
C ILE A 548 32.63 28.61 -2.29
N LYS A 549 33.47 28.00 -1.44
CA LYS A 549 34.51 27.05 -1.87
C LYS A 549 33.89 25.66 -2.02
N CYS A 550 34.02 25.06 -3.21
CA CYS A 550 33.44 23.77 -3.57
C CYS A 550 34.32 23.02 -4.56
N LYS A 551 33.82 21.92 -5.03
CA LYS A 551 34.38 21.12 -6.14
C LYS A 551 33.40 21.16 -7.31
N THR A 552 33.89 20.84 -8.50
CA THR A 552 33.08 20.84 -9.73
C THR A 552 31.92 19.82 -9.72
N ASP A 553 32.03 18.75 -8.94
CA ASP A 553 31.01 17.72 -8.74
C ASP A 553 30.00 18.01 -7.61
N ASP A 554 30.25 19.07 -6.83
CA ASP A 554 29.33 19.46 -5.74
C ASP A 554 28.02 20.05 -6.29
N PHE A 555 26.98 20.01 -5.43
CA PHE A 555 25.74 20.76 -5.63
C PHE A 555 25.71 21.98 -4.74
N VAL A 556 25.19 23.08 -5.29
CA VAL A 556 24.96 24.32 -4.56
C VAL A 556 23.52 24.75 -4.67
N VAL A 557 23.00 25.28 -3.58
CA VAL A 557 21.64 25.83 -3.48
C VAL A 557 21.76 27.33 -3.27
N PHE A 558 21.22 28.10 -4.20
CA PHE A 558 21.09 29.55 -4.09
C PHE A 558 19.74 29.85 -3.40
N LEU A 559 19.79 30.80 -2.46
CA LEU A 559 18.58 31.31 -1.81
C LEU A 559 18.34 32.74 -2.25
N THR A 560 17.08 33.03 -2.58
CA THR A 560 16.68 34.40 -2.91
C THR A 560 15.95 35.06 -1.74
N LYS A 561 15.89 36.39 -1.77
CA LYS A 561 15.23 37.22 -0.77
C LYS A 561 13.74 36.90 -0.63
N LYS A 562 13.07 36.58 -1.72
CA LYS A 562 11.65 36.16 -1.74
C LYS A 562 11.45 34.69 -1.36
N GLY A 563 12.50 34.03 -0.83
CA GLY A 563 12.43 32.65 -0.38
C GLY A 563 12.36 31.61 -1.50
N ARG A 564 12.94 31.89 -2.66
CA ARG A 564 13.13 30.88 -3.72
C ARG A 564 14.44 30.15 -3.51
N THR A 565 14.47 28.87 -3.87
CA THR A 565 15.68 28.06 -3.91
C THR A 565 15.97 27.63 -5.35
N ILE A 566 17.24 27.68 -5.73
CA ILE A 566 17.72 27.27 -7.04
C ILE A 566 18.89 26.30 -6.81
N THR A 567 18.70 25.05 -7.17
CA THR A 567 19.76 24.04 -7.03
C THR A 567 20.45 23.85 -8.36
N ARG A 568 21.80 23.91 -8.37
CA ARG A 568 22.63 23.63 -9.52
C ARG A 568 23.83 22.78 -9.13
N ARG A 569 24.24 21.91 -10.01
CA ARG A 569 25.55 21.28 -9.91
C ARG A 569 26.59 22.30 -10.36
N VAL A 570 27.72 22.40 -9.65
CA VAL A 570 28.74 23.43 -9.90
C VAL A 570 29.24 23.40 -11.33
N ILE A 571 29.42 22.20 -11.90
CA ILE A 571 29.92 22.06 -13.25
C ILE A 571 28.96 22.58 -14.34
N ASP A 572 27.66 22.66 -14.02
CA ASP A 572 26.62 23.17 -14.93
C ASP A 572 26.52 24.71 -14.90
N LEU A 573 27.23 25.36 -13.98
CA LEU A 573 27.36 26.82 -13.93
C LEU A 573 28.35 27.31 -14.99
N ASP A 574 28.05 28.44 -15.59
CA ASP A 574 28.94 29.07 -16.55
C ASP A 574 30.33 29.31 -15.92
N SER A 575 31.39 29.01 -16.69
CA SER A 575 32.74 29.39 -16.32
C SER A 575 32.93 30.89 -16.57
N GLY A 576 33.38 31.63 -15.55
CA GLY A 576 33.50 33.05 -15.69
C GLY A 576 34.53 33.67 -14.74
N ASN A 577 34.56 34.99 -14.70
CA ASN A 577 35.36 35.78 -13.76
C ASN A 577 34.45 36.76 -12.98
N LEU A 578 35.02 37.49 -12.03
CA LEU A 578 34.27 38.40 -11.16
C LEU A 578 33.51 39.49 -11.93
N SER A 579 34.01 39.94 -13.06
CA SER A 579 33.40 40.96 -13.92
C SER A 579 32.49 40.41 -15.03
N SER A 580 32.48 39.07 -15.25
CA SER A 580 31.68 38.46 -16.32
C SER A 580 30.18 38.62 -16.04
N THR A 581 29.39 38.87 -17.11
CA THR A 581 27.94 38.82 -17.07
C THR A 581 27.47 37.45 -17.55
N HIS A 582 26.54 36.83 -16.84
CA HIS A 582 26.00 35.52 -17.12
C HIS A 582 24.48 35.59 -17.30
N THR A 583 23.89 34.52 -17.79
CA THR A 583 22.44 34.48 -17.91
C THR A 583 21.80 34.42 -16.53
N SER A 584 20.96 35.40 -16.23
CA SER A 584 20.28 35.47 -14.93
C SER A 584 19.24 34.35 -14.79
N PHE A 585 19.09 33.80 -13.60
CA PHE A 585 18.14 32.68 -13.30
C PHE A 585 16.68 33.04 -13.59
N ASN A 586 16.26 34.31 -13.52
CA ASN A 586 14.92 34.71 -13.90
C ASN A 586 14.58 34.52 -15.40
N LYS A 587 15.60 34.41 -16.26
CA LYS A 587 15.42 34.07 -17.67
C LYS A 587 15.36 32.57 -17.93
N GLN A 588 15.78 31.78 -16.97
CA GLN A 588 15.82 30.31 -17.04
C GLN A 588 14.64 29.67 -16.29
N ILE A 589 14.07 30.36 -15.31
CA ILE A 589 13.09 29.82 -14.36
C ILE A 589 11.94 30.81 -14.23
N ASP A 590 10.77 30.48 -14.75
CA ASP A 590 9.58 31.35 -14.81
C ASP A 590 9.05 31.78 -13.43
N THR A 591 9.36 31.02 -12.38
CA THR A 591 8.92 31.32 -11.02
C THR A 591 9.76 32.36 -10.29
N ILE A 592 10.88 32.80 -10.88
CA ILE A 592 11.78 33.81 -10.33
C ILE A 592 11.54 35.14 -11.04
N THR A 593 11.24 36.16 -10.29
CA THR A 593 10.96 37.50 -10.82
C THR A 593 12.23 38.37 -10.87
N ALA A 594 12.29 39.32 -11.80
CA ALA A 594 13.47 40.14 -12.03
C ALA A 594 13.79 41.10 -10.85
N ASP A 595 12.84 41.29 -9.93
CA ASP A 595 12.95 42.11 -8.73
C ASP A 595 13.37 41.29 -7.49
N ASP A 596 13.70 40.02 -7.65
CA ASP A 596 14.31 39.19 -6.60
C ASP A 596 15.84 39.30 -6.60
N GLU A 597 16.50 38.93 -5.54
CA GLU A 597 17.94 38.93 -5.43
C GLU A 597 18.47 37.70 -4.70
N ILE A 598 19.64 37.18 -5.09
CA ILE A 598 20.33 36.14 -4.33
C ILE A 598 20.89 36.75 -3.06
N ILE A 599 20.60 36.12 -1.93
CA ILE A 599 21.07 36.52 -0.60
C ILE A 599 22.03 35.54 0.06
N GLY A 600 22.11 34.30 -0.48
CA GLY A 600 23.03 33.30 0.04
C GLY A 600 23.18 32.11 -0.91
N VAL A 601 24.29 31.39 -0.75
CA VAL A 601 24.55 30.13 -1.42
C VAL A 601 25.09 29.11 -0.42
N VAL A 602 24.65 27.88 -0.50
CA VAL A 602 25.10 26.82 0.42
C VAL A 602 25.41 25.53 -0.37
N LYS A 603 26.43 24.81 0.07
CA LYS A 603 26.78 23.51 -0.47
C LYS A 603 25.80 22.44 0.06
N ALA A 604 25.22 21.64 -0.84
CA ALA A 604 24.32 20.53 -0.53
C ALA A 604 25.05 19.20 -0.76
N SER A 605 25.79 18.70 0.23
CA SER A 605 26.49 17.41 0.19
C SER A 605 25.95 16.44 1.24
N GLU A 606 25.98 15.13 0.94
CA GLU A 606 25.49 14.06 1.81
C GLU A 606 26.30 13.90 3.11
N GLU A 607 27.58 14.27 3.08
CA GLU A 607 28.50 14.15 4.23
C GLU A 607 28.57 15.42 5.09
N SER A 608 27.71 16.42 4.82
CA SER A 608 27.84 17.72 5.49
C SER A 608 27.11 17.74 6.82
N SER A 609 27.84 18.01 7.89
CA SER A 609 27.29 18.41 9.20
C SER A 609 26.72 19.85 9.17
N THR A 610 26.84 20.56 8.06
CA THR A 610 26.37 21.94 7.92
C THR A 610 24.85 22.01 7.95
N ARG A 611 24.32 22.99 8.69
CA ARG A 611 22.88 23.33 8.69
C ARG A 611 22.72 24.76 8.22
N LEU A 612 21.70 25.00 7.41
CA LEU A 612 21.32 26.30 6.94
C LEU A 612 20.28 26.90 7.88
N ILE A 613 20.55 28.09 8.35
CA ILE A 613 19.64 28.88 9.19
C ILE A 613 19.20 30.11 8.42
N THR A 614 17.88 30.31 8.37
CA THR A 614 17.28 31.50 7.77
C THR A 614 16.40 32.20 8.78
N VAL A 615 16.45 33.53 8.79
CA VAL A 615 15.62 34.39 9.61
C VAL A 615 14.84 35.32 8.69
N SER A 616 13.53 35.35 8.81
CA SER A 616 12.67 36.24 8.02
C SER A 616 12.54 37.62 8.67
N LYS A 617 12.10 38.61 7.90
CA LYS A 617 11.79 39.97 8.42
C LYS A 617 10.72 39.96 9.52
N ARG A 618 9.85 38.96 9.52
CA ARG A 618 8.82 38.78 10.56
C ARG A 618 9.31 37.94 11.76
N GLY A 619 10.57 37.54 11.80
CA GLY A 619 11.19 36.84 12.91
C GLY A 619 11.02 35.32 12.90
N TYR A 620 10.56 34.74 11.80
CA TYR A 620 10.54 33.27 11.68
C TYR A 620 11.94 32.75 11.41
N VAL A 621 12.30 31.71 12.15
CA VAL A 621 13.57 31.01 12.02
C VAL A 621 13.35 29.62 11.50
N LYS A 622 14.15 29.20 10.53
CA LYS A 622 14.12 27.84 10.00
C LYS A 622 15.53 27.29 9.94
N VAL A 623 15.71 26.10 10.47
CA VAL A 623 16.94 25.29 10.37
C VAL A 623 16.70 24.11 9.47
N ILE A 624 17.51 23.92 8.43
CA ILE A 624 17.34 22.85 7.48
C ILE A 624 18.69 22.27 7.07
N ASP A 625 18.70 20.98 6.74
CA ASP A 625 19.80 20.33 6.06
C ASP A 625 19.82 20.78 4.60
N PRO A 626 20.91 21.36 4.09
CA PRO A 626 21.01 21.79 2.70
C PRO A 626 20.72 20.69 1.67
N ILE A 627 21.00 19.43 2.00
CA ILE A 627 20.70 18.29 1.11
C ILE A 627 19.20 18.17 0.81
N LYS A 628 18.34 18.51 1.77
CA LYS A 628 16.88 18.50 1.60
C LYS A 628 16.38 19.59 0.65
N LEU A 629 17.20 20.59 0.35
CA LEU A 629 16.91 21.63 -0.64
C LEU A 629 17.34 21.23 -2.06
N ARG A 630 18.10 20.15 -2.20
CA ARG A 630 18.53 19.62 -3.51
C ARG A 630 17.33 19.28 -4.39
N LEU A 631 16.26 18.76 -3.77
CA LEU A 631 14.98 18.50 -4.40
C LEU A 631 13.86 19.15 -3.60
N ASN A 632 13.16 20.10 -4.19
CA ASN A 632 12.03 20.76 -3.57
C ASN A 632 10.72 20.04 -3.94
N VAL A 633 9.91 19.73 -2.92
CA VAL A 633 8.56 19.20 -3.11
C VAL A 633 7.58 20.36 -3.05
N ASN A 634 6.79 20.57 -4.11
CA ASN A 634 5.73 21.58 -4.10
C ASN A 634 4.47 21.04 -3.38
N ASN A 635 3.46 21.90 -3.17
CA ASN A 635 2.19 21.56 -2.52
C ASN A 635 1.37 20.46 -3.25
N LYS A 636 1.79 20.04 -4.46
CA LYS A 636 1.21 18.96 -5.25
C LYS A 636 2.07 17.69 -5.27
N GLY A 637 3.12 17.64 -4.44
CA GLY A 637 4.04 16.50 -4.40
C GLY A 637 5.09 16.45 -5.50
N TYR A 638 5.23 17.50 -6.32
CA TYR A 638 6.24 17.52 -7.38
C TYR A 638 7.62 17.88 -6.81
N LEU A 639 8.61 17.10 -7.22
CA LEU A 639 10.01 17.35 -6.91
C LEU A 639 10.62 18.22 -8.01
N LYS A 640 11.12 19.39 -7.65
CA LYS A 640 11.74 20.33 -8.58
C LYS A 640 13.13 20.75 -8.11
N ARG A 641 14.03 21.01 -9.05
CA ARG A 641 15.35 21.61 -8.78
C ARG A 641 15.28 23.11 -8.43
N SER A 642 14.11 23.71 -8.60
CA SER A 642 13.80 25.06 -8.12
C SER A 642 12.52 25.00 -7.31
N GLY A 643 12.45 25.71 -6.19
CA GLY A 643 11.30 25.67 -5.31
C GLY A 643 11.11 26.91 -4.48
N GLN A 644 10.01 26.98 -3.75
CA GLN A 644 9.78 28.04 -2.79
C GLN A 644 10.20 27.55 -1.39
N TYR A 645 11.20 28.21 -0.85
CA TYR A 645 11.59 28.10 0.54
C TYR A 645 11.04 29.32 1.26
N SER A 646 9.89 29.17 1.90
CA SER A 646 9.30 30.25 2.68
C SER A 646 9.29 29.86 4.16
N PRO A 647 9.91 30.65 5.04
CA PRO A 647 9.70 30.48 6.46
C PRO A 647 8.30 30.92 6.91
N VAL A 648 7.46 31.48 6.01
CA VAL A 648 6.17 32.09 6.37
C VAL A 648 5.05 31.70 5.41
N LYS A 649 3.86 31.46 5.94
CA LYS A 649 2.61 31.37 5.17
C LYS A 649 2.36 32.70 4.46
N ASN A 650 1.96 32.67 3.19
CA ASN A 650 1.36 33.76 2.39
C ASN A 650 2.28 34.70 1.58
N GLY A 651 3.55 34.40 1.35
CA GLY A 651 4.33 35.15 0.34
C GLY A 651 4.60 36.64 0.61
N GLU A 652 4.20 37.16 1.75
CA GLU A 652 4.36 38.57 2.14
C GLU A 652 5.59 38.84 3.02
N ASP A 653 6.39 37.82 3.31
CA ASP A 653 7.58 37.94 4.11
C ASP A 653 8.83 37.73 3.23
N GLU A 654 9.94 38.31 3.66
CA GLU A 654 11.23 38.20 2.99
C GLU A 654 12.26 37.60 3.94
N ILE A 655 13.21 36.84 3.43
CA ILE A 655 14.34 36.38 4.21
C ILE A 655 15.23 37.58 4.48
N ALA A 656 15.54 37.84 5.74
CA ALA A 656 16.41 38.94 6.18
C ALA A 656 17.85 38.49 6.35
N TYR A 657 18.08 37.30 6.90
CA TYR A 657 19.39 36.75 7.21
C TYR A 657 19.49 35.28 6.80
N VAL A 658 20.66 34.93 6.30
CA VAL A 658 21.04 33.54 5.92
C VAL A 658 22.43 33.28 6.48
N PHE A 659 22.61 32.18 7.18
CA PHE A 659 23.92 31.76 7.66
C PHE A 659 23.95 30.22 7.82
N THR A 660 25.16 29.68 7.90
CA THR A 660 25.36 28.23 8.05
C THR A 660 26.07 27.96 9.38
N VAL A 661 25.67 26.87 10.04
CA VAL A 661 26.29 26.37 11.26
C VAL A 661 26.60 24.89 11.12
N THR A 662 27.58 24.38 11.86
CA THR A 662 27.88 22.95 11.90
C THR A 662 27.05 22.30 13.01
N LYS A 663 26.34 21.23 12.70
CA LYS A 663 25.65 20.40 13.69
C LYS A 663 26.66 19.52 14.41
N LEU A 664 26.67 19.53 15.72
CA LEU A 664 27.42 18.67 16.63
C LEU A 664 26.49 17.61 17.23
N GLU A 665 27.04 16.61 17.95
CA GLU A 665 26.22 15.57 18.62
C GLU A 665 25.25 16.20 19.64
N ASP A 666 25.70 17.22 20.40
CA ASP A 666 24.93 17.87 21.45
C ASP A 666 24.49 19.32 21.11
N GLY A 667 24.35 19.68 19.81
CA GLY A 667 23.92 21.02 19.43
C GLY A 667 24.53 21.55 18.15
N PHE A 668 24.87 22.84 18.13
CA PHE A 668 25.48 23.51 16.98
C PHE A 668 26.86 24.10 17.34
N SER A 669 27.71 24.32 16.36
CA SER A 669 29.03 24.91 16.52
C SER A 669 29.01 26.34 17.08
N ILE A 670 27.86 26.98 17.06
CA ILE A 670 27.61 28.33 17.58
C ILE A 670 26.33 28.26 18.42
N ASP A 671 26.39 28.64 19.68
CA ASP A 671 25.23 28.59 20.58
C ASP A 671 24.31 29.81 20.40
N LYS A 672 24.91 30.98 20.09
CA LYS A 672 24.15 32.22 19.99
C LYS A 672 24.61 33.05 18.80
N ILE A 673 23.66 33.72 18.18
CA ILE A 673 23.88 34.64 17.06
C ILE A 673 23.22 35.97 17.38
N GLU A 674 23.98 37.06 17.27
CA GLU A 674 23.47 38.40 17.39
C GLU A 674 23.32 39.05 16.01
N PHE A 675 22.20 39.72 15.77
CA PHE A 675 21.97 40.48 14.55
C PHE A 675 21.10 41.71 14.82
N GLU A 676 21.23 42.71 13.96
CA GLU A 676 20.45 43.93 14.06
C GLU A 676 19.10 43.76 13.32
N MET A 677 18.02 44.09 14.02
CA MET A 677 16.70 44.22 13.38
C MET A 677 16.23 45.67 13.54
N THR A 678 15.86 46.29 12.42
CA THR A 678 15.21 47.60 12.45
C THR A 678 13.73 47.37 12.74
N HIS A 679 13.32 47.86 13.89
CA HIS A 679 11.96 47.79 14.35
C HIS A 679 11.11 48.91 13.75
N GLN A 680 10.03 48.61 13.09
CA GLN A 680 9.03 49.59 12.66
C GLN A 680 8.21 50.05 13.86
N THR A 681 8.83 50.76 14.78
CA THR A 681 8.10 51.62 15.73
C THR A 681 7.84 52.97 15.07
N ARG A 682 6.92 53.77 15.61
CA ARG A 682 6.71 55.18 15.20
C ARG A 682 8.00 56.03 15.25
N ALA A 683 9.07 55.50 15.82
CA ALA A 683 10.38 56.18 15.98
C ALA A 683 11.53 55.51 15.20
N GLY A 684 11.33 54.43 14.45
CA GLY A 684 12.36 53.77 13.62
C GLY A 684 13.56 53.25 14.41
N LYS A 685 13.38 52.64 15.58
CA LYS A 685 14.46 52.21 16.46
C LYS A 685 15.08 50.90 15.99
N THR A 686 16.40 50.86 15.83
CA THR A 686 17.20 49.65 15.62
C THR A 686 17.49 48.99 16.98
N ILE A 687 17.37 47.68 17.04
CA ILE A 687 17.65 46.87 18.21
C ILE A 687 18.49 45.66 17.82
N ASN A 688 19.40 45.27 18.70
CA ASN A 688 20.16 44.03 18.56
C ASN A 688 19.35 42.89 19.09
N VAL A 689 19.31 41.82 18.34
CA VAL A 689 18.57 40.59 18.64
C VAL A 689 19.57 39.45 18.77
N GLU A 690 19.51 38.78 19.89
CA GLU A 690 20.26 37.53 20.13
C GLU A 690 19.38 36.33 19.84
N LEU A 691 19.84 35.41 18.97
CA LEU A 691 19.21 34.16 18.71
C LEU A 691 19.99 33.01 19.38
N ASP A 692 19.41 32.39 20.37
CA ASP A 692 19.99 31.26 21.07
C ASP A 692 19.65 29.97 20.29
N LEU A 693 20.65 29.42 19.59
CA LEU A 693 20.47 28.25 18.75
C LEU A 693 20.27 26.95 19.53
N SER A 694 20.63 26.91 20.81
CA SER A 694 20.37 25.73 21.65
C SER A 694 18.87 25.47 21.87
N LYS A 695 18.07 26.53 21.71
CA LYS A 695 16.60 26.51 21.85
C LYS A 695 15.85 26.43 20.52
N VAL A 696 16.55 26.45 19.40
CA VAL A 696 15.93 26.28 18.07
C VAL A 696 15.88 24.81 17.73
N HIS A 697 14.71 24.20 17.86
CA HIS A 697 14.52 22.83 17.43
C HIS A 697 14.65 22.73 15.90
N SER A 698 15.56 21.89 15.44
CA SER A 698 15.63 21.53 14.02
C SER A 698 14.40 20.73 13.64
N ARG A 699 13.33 21.38 13.18
CA ARG A 699 12.32 20.66 12.43
C ARG A 699 12.98 20.19 11.15
N GLU A 700 13.19 18.88 11.06
CA GLU A 700 13.69 18.21 9.85
C GLU A 700 12.65 18.18 8.73
N ASP A 701 11.75 19.15 8.70
CA ASP A 701 10.75 19.30 7.64
C ASP A 701 11.43 19.71 6.34
N GLY A 702 10.93 19.16 5.23
CA GLY A 702 11.40 19.51 3.90
C GLY A 702 11.29 21.03 3.59
N ALA A 703 11.74 21.44 2.42
CA ALA A 703 11.76 22.85 2.00
C ALA A 703 10.42 23.58 2.11
N GLY A 704 9.29 22.86 2.07
CA GLY A 704 7.94 23.42 2.12
C GLY A 704 7.37 23.72 3.52
N GLY A 705 8.04 23.28 4.62
CA GLY A 705 7.54 23.53 5.98
C GLY A 705 7.76 24.99 6.44
N ASN A 706 6.83 25.54 7.23
CA ASN A 706 6.99 26.88 7.82
C ASN A 706 8.03 26.84 8.94
N GLY A 707 8.88 27.86 9.04
CA GLY A 707 9.79 28.04 10.18
C GLY A 707 9.01 28.35 11.47
N ALA A 708 9.57 27.97 12.61
CA ALA A 708 9.05 28.39 13.90
C ALA A 708 9.34 29.88 14.17
N ARG A 709 8.43 30.58 14.83
CA ARG A 709 8.62 32.00 15.18
C ARG A 709 9.37 32.09 16.48
N HIS A 710 10.65 32.37 16.41
CA HIS A 710 11.53 32.56 17.57
C HIS A 710 11.76 34.04 17.95
N VAL A 711 11.40 34.95 17.04
CA VAL A 711 11.59 36.42 17.28
C VAL A 711 10.22 37.08 17.09
N ASN A 712 9.70 37.66 18.17
CA ASN A 712 8.41 38.37 18.11
C ASN A 712 8.58 39.77 17.56
N THR A 713 8.05 40.03 16.37
CA THR A 713 7.97 41.38 15.78
C THR A 713 6.48 41.73 15.65
N TRP A 714 6.17 43.01 15.90
CA TRP A 714 4.82 43.51 15.84
C TRP A 714 4.60 44.40 14.60
N ASP A 715 3.46 44.33 13.95
CA ASP A 715 3.09 45.08 12.76
C ASP A 715 2.46 46.43 13.09
N GLY A 716 2.75 47.40 12.29
CA GLY A 716 2.26 48.74 12.50
C GLY A 716 2.77 49.32 13.78
N ALA A 717 1.99 49.50 14.75
CA ALA A 717 2.44 49.92 16.06
C ALA A 717 3.22 48.82 16.82
N ARG A 718 3.96 47.96 16.14
CA ARG A 718 4.48 46.70 16.66
C ARG A 718 5.73 46.88 17.44
N LYS A 719 5.70 46.19 18.53
CA LYS A 719 6.75 46.14 19.53
C LYS A 719 7.54 44.88 19.32
N PHE A 720 8.83 44.97 19.19
CA PHE A 720 9.69 43.83 19.44
C PHE A 720 9.57 43.49 20.93
N ILE A 721 9.18 42.30 21.24
CA ILE A 721 8.86 41.98 22.63
C ILE A 721 9.97 41.19 23.28
N SER A 722 10.82 40.53 22.58
CA SER A 722 11.97 39.74 23.06
C SER A 722 12.00 38.33 22.43
N PHE A 723 13.10 37.62 22.62
CA PHE A 723 13.15 36.18 22.45
C PHE A 723 12.16 35.53 23.40
N LYS A 724 11.37 34.56 22.91
CA LYS A 724 10.82 33.52 23.78
C LYS A 724 12.01 32.62 24.18
N THR A 725 12.50 32.82 25.38
CA THR A 725 13.53 31.97 25.98
C THR A 725 12.94 30.80 26.77
N ASP A 726 11.62 30.79 26.97
CA ASP A 726 10.95 29.78 27.77
C ASP A 726 10.39 28.70 26.88
N PHE A 727 11.20 27.66 26.59
CA PHE A 727 10.70 26.34 26.45
C PHE A 727 10.59 25.78 27.86
N ASP A 728 9.38 25.51 28.29
CA ASP A 728 9.12 24.80 29.53
C ASP A 728 9.90 23.47 29.52
N GLU A 729 10.50 23.07 30.61
CA GLU A 729 11.19 21.78 30.76
C GLU A 729 10.27 20.57 30.48
N THR A 730 8.99 20.77 30.25
CA THR A 730 7.98 19.76 29.96
C THR A 730 7.80 19.45 28.47
N GLY A 731 8.39 20.24 27.55
CA GLY A 731 8.30 19.96 26.10
C GLY A 731 6.90 20.19 25.47
N GLU A 732 5.98 20.83 26.17
CA GLU A 732 4.69 21.22 25.59
C GLU A 732 4.85 22.57 24.85
N GLU A 733 4.75 22.52 23.53
CA GLU A 733 4.58 23.72 22.71
C GLU A 733 3.20 24.35 23.03
N GLU A 734 3.17 25.49 23.69
CA GLU A 734 1.98 26.34 23.62
C GLU A 734 1.79 26.80 22.17
N ASP A 735 0.78 26.23 21.53
CA ASP A 735 0.34 26.56 20.19
C ASP A 735 -0.31 27.96 20.21
N LEU A 736 0.52 29.02 20.03
CA LEU A 736 0.09 30.41 19.95
C LEU A 736 -0.79 30.71 18.71
N ASN A 737 -1.26 29.69 18.01
CA ASN A 737 -2.17 29.83 16.86
C ASN A 737 -3.65 29.71 17.24
N ASN A 738 -4.01 29.53 18.53
CA ASN A 738 -5.40 29.35 18.95
C ASN A 738 -6.13 30.63 19.38
N GLU A 739 -5.54 31.81 19.28
CA GLU A 739 -6.25 33.05 19.65
C GLU A 739 -7.10 33.68 18.54
N ASP A 740 -7.03 33.19 17.29
CA ASP A 740 -7.81 33.75 16.17
C ASP A 740 -9.11 32.96 15.83
N GLU A 741 -9.41 31.83 16.47
CA GLU A 741 -10.63 31.04 16.20
C GLU A 741 -11.76 31.17 17.27
N GLU A 742 -11.55 31.85 18.38
CA GLU A 742 -12.60 32.01 19.40
C GLU A 742 -13.46 33.28 19.31
N THR A 743 -13.30 34.12 18.27
CA THR A 743 -14.13 35.34 18.14
C THR A 743 -15.23 35.28 17.07
N GLU A 744 -15.48 34.14 16.41
CA GLU A 744 -16.58 34.01 15.43
C GLU A 744 -17.74 33.07 15.83
N SER A 745 -17.80 32.55 17.03
CA SER A 745 -18.91 31.66 17.43
C SER A 745 -19.89 32.21 18.48
N VAL A 746 -19.95 33.54 18.67
CA VAL A 746 -21.00 34.17 19.50
C VAL A 746 -21.72 35.25 18.68
N SER A 747 -22.45 34.85 17.67
CA SER A 747 -23.63 35.55 17.18
C SER A 747 -24.35 34.68 16.12
N GLN A 748 -25.18 33.76 16.57
CA GLN A 748 -26.49 33.44 16.00
C GLN A 748 -27.13 32.33 16.85
N GLU A 749 -28.06 32.79 17.75
CA GLU A 749 -29.23 32.00 17.98
C GLU A 749 -30.08 31.93 16.73
#